data_03901d7b6ed4aa0c8bfbe9fe420b269a
#
_entry.id   03901d7b6ed4aa0c8bfbe9fe420b269a
#
_cell.length_a   1.000
_cell.length_b   1.000
_cell.length_c   1.000
_cell.angle_alpha   90.00
_cell.angle_beta   90.00
_cell.angle_gamma   90.00
#
_symmetry.space_group_name_H-M   'P 1'
#
loop_
_entity.id
_entity.type
_entity.pdbx_description
1 polymer ?
#
loop_
_entity_poly.entity_id
_entity_poly.type
_entity_poly.pdbx_seq_one_letter_code
_entity_poly.pdbx_strand_id
1 'polypeptide(L)'
;MKLVLPVLCLLLSCHATLAQEKATPTARSQNTEAANKGSEYANPSAAKLPVRRVVLYKNGVGYFEHLGRVRGSQDVHVDFTSAQLNDVLKSLTVLDLSGGRITGVDYNSEAPLARRLATLRLSLGERPTTAEFLGALRGARLEVRSGNGPQLTGKLLSVERKTRTGAGPGWTVETDEISLITDSGEVRSVDLNTSTSVRIVEKDLQVEVGRYLGLIASSRDQDVRRMTISTSGVGERNLYVSYISEVPIWKTTYRIVLPSQAEKKPLLQGWAIVDNTVGEDWDGVELSLVAGAPHSFIQQLSESFYGRRPVVALPESVQLSPQTHAATLMRGNGRLTGTVEDPSGAAVSGASVRLLDESHGVIAQTTTESNGQYTFSGVSVGTYRIEVERQGFRKNVIAGLNIAPGENQLNAQLRLGSSAETVEVSANTIAANTETAMLIGAAKPSAVANRPHVGSGAGSGSGAGMLRMAPSAPPPSPASLEEARARGEAAASGQELGDLFEYKLKDRVKLKKNQSALVPIAQTEIEAEKVSLWSGTIGAGRPLRGLWLKNTSPLTFDGGSFSVLENEVFAGEGLTDPIKPGERRLISYATDLGLLVEASRNSQPQHVARVMISKGVLTEVSELHERTLYTARNQDQGARTLVIEHPARVEWQLAKAVKEPDEKAPGVYRFRVEVPSKATSSLPVEEVRMLATTYELGNLSEDQIGLFAKQGTITGEMAEALKKITAQKAVVAKLEEEMENRQKDIERIVEDQGRLRENMKALRGSAEERALLQRYTRQLDEQETRLEALRKKIQDTEAQRDKANLQLENMVGDLQIEATM
;
A
#
# COMPACT_ATOMS: atom_id res chain seq x y z
N MET A 1 76.73 -17.65 33.10
CA MET A 1 77.86 -18.37 32.53
C MET A 1 77.85 -18.09 31.01
N LYS A 2 78.72 -17.20 30.65
CA LYS A 2 79.70 -17.27 29.56
C LYS A 2 79.09 -17.45 28.14
N LEU A 3 79.23 -16.66 27.24
CA LEU A 3 80.38 -15.87 26.58
C LEU A 3 80.07 -16.04 25.07
N VAL A 4 80.13 -15.19 24.20
CA VAL A 4 81.02 -14.28 23.59
C VAL A 4 80.72 -14.13 22.11
N LEU A 5 80.53 -12.92 21.68
CA LEU A 5 80.89 -12.29 20.39
C LEU A 5 82.20 -12.88 19.84
N PRO A 6 82.70 -12.68 18.56
CA PRO A 6 82.64 -11.45 17.77
C PRO A 6 82.66 -11.63 16.21
N VAL A 7 82.37 -10.52 15.46
CA VAL A 7 83.38 -9.71 14.70
C VAL A 7 83.73 -10.22 13.25
N LEU A 8 83.52 -9.43 12.28
CA LEU A 8 84.53 -8.71 11.43
C LEU A 8 84.21 -8.80 9.94
N CYS A 9 83.95 -7.70 9.32
CA CYS A 9 84.72 -6.92 8.33
C CYS A 9 85.13 -7.61 7.02
N LEU A 10 84.95 -7.01 5.94
CA LEU A 10 85.86 -6.25 5.02
C LEU A 10 85.20 -6.09 3.65
N LEU A 11 84.94 -4.90 3.18
CA LEU A 11 85.72 -4.01 2.30
C LEU A 11 86.17 -4.61 0.93
N LEU A 12 85.79 -3.98 -0.14
CA LEU A 12 86.52 -3.45 -1.26
C LEU A 12 85.63 -2.93 -2.35
N SER A 13 85.47 -1.64 -2.62
CA SER A 13 86.25 -0.65 -3.30
C SER A 13 86.71 -1.06 -4.75
N CYS A 14 86.26 -0.30 -5.72
CA CYS A 14 87.10 0.36 -6.77
C CYS A 14 86.21 0.97 -7.86
N HIS A 15 86.27 2.25 -7.99
CA HIS A 15 87.02 3.16 -8.91
C HIS A 15 86.37 3.20 -10.30
N ALA A 16 85.82 4.35 -10.68
CA ALA A 16 86.38 5.55 -11.34
C ALA A 16 86.39 5.39 -12.88
N THR A 17 85.88 6.33 -13.62
CA THR A 17 86.57 7.55 -14.19
C THR A 17 85.56 8.30 -15.06
N LEU A 18 85.29 9.52 -14.87
CA LEU A 18 85.65 10.76 -15.53
C LEU A 18 85.69 10.73 -17.08
N ALA A 19 84.84 11.57 -17.68
CA ALA A 19 85.25 12.50 -18.73
C ALA A 19 84.28 13.67 -18.87
N GLN A 20 84.86 14.81 -18.74
CA GLN A 20 84.38 16.17 -18.89
C GLN A 20 84.61 16.56 -20.39
N GLU A 21 83.64 17.38 -20.94
CA GLU A 21 84.04 18.50 -21.85
C GLU A 21 82.80 19.38 -22.04
N LYS A 22 82.97 20.49 -21.68
CA LYS A 22 82.96 21.92 -21.97
C LYS A 22 82.51 22.26 -23.42
N ALA A 23 81.54 23.18 -23.51
CA ALA A 23 81.75 24.52 -24.12
C ALA A 23 80.43 25.31 -24.17
N THR A 24 80.44 26.45 -23.59
CA THR A 24 79.64 27.66 -23.85
C THR A 24 80.25 28.47 -24.96
N PRO A 25 79.79 29.67 -25.47
CA PRO A 25 78.54 30.43 -25.17
C PRO A 25 77.97 31.19 -26.44
N THR A 26 77.07 32.14 -26.13
CA THR A 26 76.63 33.36 -26.88
C THR A 26 75.45 33.21 -27.83
N ALA A 27 74.43 34.10 -27.91
CA ALA A 27 74.17 35.47 -27.46
C ALA A 27 72.68 35.81 -27.53
N ARG A 28 72.21 36.48 -26.55
CA ARG A 28 71.50 37.78 -26.56
C ARG A 28 70.41 38.07 -27.64
N SER A 29 69.17 38.12 -27.31
CA SER A 29 68.30 39.22 -27.74
C SER A 29 67.26 39.54 -26.67
N GLN A 30 67.14 40.81 -26.33
CA GLN A 30 66.30 41.46 -25.29
C GLN A 30 64.92 41.71 -25.84
N ASN A 31 64.04 41.90 -24.79
CA ASN A 31 62.74 42.61 -24.76
C ASN A 31 61.54 41.82 -25.17
N THR A 32 60.48 41.72 -24.32
CA THR A 32 59.79 42.84 -23.63
C THR A 32 58.96 42.30 -22.42
N GLU A 33 59.02 43.02 -21.33
CA GLU A 33 58.14 42.95 -20.16
C GLU A 33 56.67 43.11 -20.57
N ALA A 34 55.84 42.20 -20.12
CA ALA A 34 54.48 42.53 -19.74
C ALA A 34 54.10 41.66 -18.53
N ALA A 35 53.97 42.33 -17.43
CA ALA A 35 53.59 41.77 -16.16
C ALA A 35 52.28 41.00 -16.23
N ASN A 36 52.31 39.71 -15.84
CA ASN A 36 51.14 39.05 -15.30
C ASN A 36 51.58 38.37 -13.97
N LYS A 37 51.55 39.17 -12.90
CA LYS A 37 51.54 38.67 -11.56
C LYS A 37 50.19 38.03 -11.30
N GLY A 38 49.93 36.85 -11.87
CA GLY A 38 48.97 35.90 -11.42
C GLY A 38 49.48 35.34 -10.08
N SER A 39 48.93 35.82 -8.98
CA SER A 39 49.09 35.26 -7.67
C SER A 39 48.78 33.77 -7.74
N GLU A 40 49.84 32.97 -7.77
CA GLU A 40 49.78 31.54 -7.47
C GLU A 40 49.53 31.40 -5.97
N TYR A 41 48.26 31.65 -5.56
CA TYR A 41 47.79 31.10 -4.29
C TYR A 41 47.80 29.60 -4.42
N ALA A 42 48.90 28.97 -3.98
CA ALA A 42 48.91 27.56 -3.66
C ALA A 42 47.74 27.33 -2.70
N ASN A 43 46.62 26.81 -3.18
CA ASN A 43 45.50 26.37 -2.34
C ASN A 43 46.10 25.40 -1.32
N PRO A 44 46.05 25.72 -0.01
CA PRO A 44 46.45 24.75 0.99
C PRO A 44 45.62 23.51 0.78
N SER A 45 46.29 22.36 0.73
CA SER A 45 45.62 21.08 0.53
C SER A 45 44.39 20.99 1.46
N ALA A 46 43.19 20.93 0.87
CA ALA A 46 41.98 20.91 1.63
C ALA A 46 41.93 19.68 2.54
N ALA A 47 41.76 19.89 3.84
CA ALA A 47 41.76 18.81 4.81
C ALA A 47 40.47 18.00 4.71
N LYS A 48 40.59 16.68 4.65
CA LYS A 48 39.46 15.78 4.75
C LYS A 48 39.13 15.52 6.23
N LEU A 49 37.87 15.71 6.65
CA LEU A 49 37.43 15.43 8.02
C LEU A 49 37.07 13.96 8.17
N PRO A 50 37.68 13.20 9.10
CA PRO A 50 37.30 11.81 9.32
C PRO A 50 35.93 11.69 10.01
N VAL A 51 35.19 10.68 9.63
CA VAL A 51 33.97 10.25 10.36
C VAL A 51 34.39 9.75 11.74
N ARG A 52 33.69 10.20 12.78
CA ARG A 52 33.94 9.82 14.18
C ARG A 52 32.82 9.02 14.78
N ARG A 53 31.57 9.36 14.44
CA ARG A 53 30.39 8.68 14.93
C ARG A 53 29.41 8.44 13.79
N VAL A 54 28.82 7.25 13.82
CA VAL A 54 27.75 6.84 12.88
C VAL A 54 26.59 6.27 13.69
N VAL A 55 25.38 6.75 13.41
CA VAL A 55 24.14 6.22 13.98
C VAL A 55 23.25 5.75 12.82
N LEU A 56 22.91 4.46 12.77
CA LEU A 56 22.11 3.87 11.71
C LEU A 56 20.69 3.54 12.22
N TYR A 57 19.67 3.93 11.46
CA TYR A 57 18.27 3.73 11.79
C TYR A 57 17.62 2.67 10.89
N LYS A 58 16.49 2.10 11.34
CA LYS A 58 15.73 1.07 10.59
C LYS A 58 14.91 1.59 9.40
N ASN A 59 14.83 2.90 9.22
CA ASN A 59 14.17 3.53 8.07
C ASN A 59 15.12 3.84 6.89
N GLY A 60 16.37 3.35 6.93
CA GLY A 60 17.35 3.60 5.86
C GLY A 60 18.02 4.96 5.95
N VAL A 61 18.04 5.58 7.13
CA VAL A 61 18.72 6.84 7.41
C VAL A 61 19.90 6.62 8.34
N GLY A 62 21.01 7.28 8.04
CA GLY A 62 22.20 7.34 8.89
C GLY A 62 22.52 8.77 9.32
N TYR A 63 22.90 8.95 10.57
CA TYR A 63 23.44 10.21 11.09
C TYR A 63 24.96 10.08 11.22
N PHE A 64 25.69 11.05 10.70
CA PHE A 64 27.14 11.07 10.62
C PHE A 64 27.69 12.27 11.35
N GLU A 65 28.76 12.07 12.15
CA GLU A 65 29.53 13.11 12.79
C GLU A 65 30.99 13.05 12.36
N HIS A 66 31.49 14.16 11.88
CA HIS A 66 32.91 14.39 11.57
C HIS A 66 33.52 15.35 12.58
N LEU A 67 34.70 15.03 13.03
CA LEU A 67 35.46 15.91 13.90
C LEU A 67 36.93 15.91 13.45
N GLY A 68 37.44 17.05 13.16
CA GLY A 68 38.82 17.20 12.72
C GLY A 68 39.39 18.57 13.06
N ARG A 69 40.70 18.72 12.80
CA ARG A 69 41.45 19.96 13.07
C ARG A 69 41.61 20.73 11.78
N VAL A 70 41.37 22.03 11.85
CA VAL A 70 41.63 23.02 10.79
C VAL A 70 42.63 24.09 11.32
N ARG A 71 43.43 24.66 10.45
CA ARG A 71 44.43 25.67 10.82
C ARG A 71 44.23 26.95 10.01
N GLY A 72 44.07 28.08 10.70
CA GLY A 72 43.83 29.35 10.03
C GLY A 72 42.58 29.34 9.17
N SER A 73 42.58 30.13 8.10
CA SER A 73 41.48 30.09 7.10
C SER A 73 41.76 28.93 6.13
N GLN A 74 40.90 27.88 6.21
CA GLN A 74 41.08 26.63 5.45
C GLN A 74 39.75 26.12 4.94
N ASP A 75 39.73 25.59 3.72
CA ASP A 75 38.62 24.89 3.12
C ASP A 75 38.68 23.42 3.48
N VAL A 76 37.52 22.85 3.79
CA VAL A 76 37.37 21.43 4.10
C VAL A 76 36.38 20.82 3.11
N HIS A 77 36.65 19.62 2.64
CA HIS A 77 35.77 18.94 1.68
C HIS A 77 35.08 17.73 2.30
N VAL A 78 33.79 17.57 1.94
CA VAL A 78 33.03 16.37 2.21
C VAL A 78 32.36 15.95 0.88
N ASP A 79 32.59 14.70 0.48
CA ASP A 79 32.08 14.16 -0.78
C ASP A 79 30.79 13.37 -0.52
N PHE A 80 29.73 13.63 -1.33
CA PHE A 80 28.42 12.99 -1.26
C PHE A 80 28.00 12.45 -2.63
N THR A 81 27.10 11.50 -2.66
CA THR A 81 26.39 11.15 -3.89
C THR A 81 25.26 12.16 -4.17
N SER A 82 24.81 12.26 -5.40
CA SER A 82 23.68 13.13 -5.76
C SER A 82 22.41 12.77 -4.98
N ALA A 83 22.18 11.48 -4.71
CA ALA A 83 21.06 10.99 -3.90
C ALA A 83 21.12 11.50 -2.44
N GLN A 84 22.34 11.55 -1.86
CA GLN A 84 22.56 11.97 -0.48
C GLN A 84 22.44 13.49 -0.28
N LEU A 85 22.71 14.27 -1.33
CA LEU A 85 22.84 15.73 -1.23
C LEU A 85 21.59 16.41 -0.68
N ASN A 86 20.40 15.96 -1.02
CA ASN A 86 19.15 16.52 -0.52
C ASN A 86 18.99 16.36 1.00
N ASP A 87 19.35 15.20 1.54
CA ASP A 87 19.32 14.94 2.98
C ASP A 87 20.38 15.76 3.72
N VAL A 88 21.58 15.84 3.14
CA VAL A 88 22.67 16.66 3.67
C VAL A 88 22.28 18.12 3.73
N LEU A 89 21.78 18.72 2.66
CA LEU A 89 21.35 20.13 2.62
C LEU A 89 20.25 20.45 3.64
N LYS A 90 19.39 19.50 3.94
CA LYS A 90 18.33 19.62 4.93
C LYS A 90 18.85 19.58 6.38
N SER A 91 19.93 18.81 6.64
CA SER A 91 20.34 18.43 7.99
C SER A 91 21.75 18.89 8.39
N LEU A 92 22.51 19.47 7.45
CA LEU A 92 23.89 19.86 7.69
C LEU A 92 24.03 20.83 8.86
N THR A 93 24.85 20.46 9.82
CA THR A 93 25.28 21.31 10.93
C THR A 93 26.79 21.44 10.91
N VAL A 94 27.30 22.66 10.86
CA VAL A 94 28.73 22.96 10.87
C VAL A 94 29.04 23.91 12.04
N LEU A 95 29.94 23.49 12.93
CA LEU A 95 30.29 24.26 14.12
C LEU A 95 31.83 24.33 14.25
N ASP A 96 32.35 25.51 14.46
CA ASP A 96 33.72 25.72 14.93
C ASP A 96 33.73 25.76 16.46
N LEU A 97 34.30 24.73 17.07
CA LEU A 97 34.30 24.57 18.52
C LEU A 97 35.34 25.40 19.25
N SER A 98 36.20 26.09 18.53
CA SER A 98 37.35 26.83 19.07
C SER A 98 37.30 28.34 18.81
N GLY A 99 36.13 28.90 18.45
CA GLY A 99 35.88 30.33 18.29
C GLY A 99 36.20 30.91 16.91
N GLY A 100 36.41 30.08 15.89
CA GLY A 100 36.43 30.48 14.48
C GLY A 100 35.05 30.73 13.88
N ARG A 101 35.00 31.09 12.61
CA ARG A 101 33.78 31.37 11.87
C ARG A 101 33.69 30.49 10.62
N ILE A 102 32.52 29.99 10.34
CA ILE A 102 32.17 29.41 9.06
C ILE A 102 31.78 30.56 8.13
N THR A 103 32.48 30.69 7.00
CA THR A 103 32.26 31.76 6.04
C THR A 103 31.38 31.40 4.88
N GLY A 104 31.28 30.11 4.55
CA GLY A 104 30.41 29.62 3.50
C GLY A 104 30.40 28.10 3.43
N VAL A 105 29.38 27.57 2.77
CA VAL A 105 29.29 26.18 2.37
C VAL A 105 28.86 26.17 0.92
N ASP A 106 29.74 25.68 0.05
CA ASP A 106 29.52 25.64 -1.39
C ASP A 106 29.42 24.20 -1.90
N TYR A 107 28.58 23.97 -2.86
CA TYR A 107 28.45 22.66 -3.52
C TYR A 107 28.15 22.81 -5.01
N ASN A 108 28.53 21.80 -5.80
CA ASN A 108 28.31 21.80 -7.24
C ASN A 108 26.81 21.68 -7.55
N SER A 109 26.22 22.75 -8.08
CA SER A 109 24.84 22.79 -8.56
C SER A 109 24.85 22.80 -10.09
N GLU A 110 24.04 21.94 -10.70
CA GLU A 110 23.85 21.89 -12.15
C GLU A 110 22.39 22.14 -12.50
N ALA A 111 22.18 22.87 -13.63
CA ALA A 111 20.81 22.98 -14.15
C ALA A 111 20.28 21.59 -14.56
N PRO A 112 18.97 21.33 -14.42
CA PRO A 112 18.36 20.08 -14.86
C PRO A 112 18.72 19.73 -16.30
N LEU A 113 18.97 18.45 -16.60
CA LEU A 113 19.42 17.97 -17.92
C LEU A 113 18.54 18.50 -19.05
N ALA A 114 17.21 18.46 -18.87
CA ALA A 114 16.26 19.00 -19.87
C ALA A 114 16.54 20.47 -20.21
N ARG A 115 16.94 21.28 -19.24
CA ARG A 115 17.26 22.69 -19.45
C ARG A 115 18.62 22.90 -20.11
N ARG A 116 19.59 22.05 -19.78
CA ARG A 116 20.91 22.02 -20.43
C ARG A 116 20.76 21.61 -21.89
N LEU A 117 19.92 20.60 -22.17
CA LEU A 117 19.59 20.19 -23.54
C LEU A 117 18.86 21.29 -24.32
N ALA A 118 17.96 22.05 -23.69
CA ALA A 118 17.24 23.16 -24.33
C ALA A 118 18.16 24.33 -24.75
N THR A 119 19.42 24.37 -24.30
CA THR A 119 20.41 25.36 -24.77
C THR A 119 21.07 24.97 -26.10
N LEU A 120 20.91 23.71 -26.50
CA LEU A 120 21.40 23.21 -27.79
C LEU A 120 20.47 23.66 -28.94
N ARG A 121 21.03 23.80 -30.11
CA ARG A 121 20.24 24.08 -31.35
C ARG A 121 19.41 22.87 -31.77
N LEU A 122 19.84 21.66 -31.40
CA LEU A 122 19.13 20.42 -31.64
C LEU A 122 18.02 20.24 -30.57
N SER A 123 16.76 20.26 -31.02
CA SER A 123 15.61 20.01 -30.13
C SER A 123 15.43 18.51 -29.91
N LEU A 124 16.25 17.93 -29.04
CA LEU A 124 16.27 16.50 -28.69
C LEU A 124 15.97 16.29 -27.20
N GLY A 125 15.16 15.27 -26.92
CA GLY A 125 14.92 14.80 -25.55
C GLY A 125 16.10 13.98 -24.99
N GLU A 126 15.91 13.40 -23.82
CA GLU A 126 16.94 12.61 -23.14
C GLU A 126 17.17 11.23 -23.79
N ARG A 127 16.16 10.68 -24.44
CA ARG A 127 16.16 9.34 -25.05
C ARG A 127 15.48 9.32 -26.42
N PRO A 128 16.00 10.03 -27.41
CA PRO A 128 15.42 10.03 -28.72
C PRO A 128 15.61 8.67 -29.43
N THR A 129 14.65 8.26 -30.20
CA THR A 129 14.83 7.18 -31.19
C THR A 129 15.74 7.66 -32.32
N THR A 130 16.26 6.74 -33.12
CA THR A 130 17.08 7.11 -34.28
C THR A 130 16.31 7.98 -35.26
N ALA A 131 15.02 7.72 -35.46
CA ALA A 131 14.15 8.50 -36.30
C ALA A 131 13.95 9.93 -35.77
N GLU A 132 13.68 10.09 -34.46
CA GLU A 132 13.57 11.40 -33.81
C GLU A 132 14.90 12.18 -33.86
N PHE A 133 16.03 11.49 -33.63
CA PHE A 133 17.34 12.10 -33.74
C PHE A 133 17.60 12.64 -35.13
N LEU A 134 17.35 11.83 -36.16
CA LEU A 134 17.51 12.26 -37.54
C LEU A 134 16.48 13.33 -37.92
N GLY A 135 15.24 13.23 -37.44
CA GLY A 135 14.20 14.24 -37.65
C GLY A 135 14.60 15.64 -37.13
N ALA A 136 15.33 15.71 -36.02
CA ALA A 136 15.88 16.95 -35.47
C ALA A 136 16.97 17.57 -36.36
N LEU A 137 17.56 16.79 -37.29
CA LEU A 137 18.57 17.22 -38.26
C LEU A 137 17.93 17.65 -39.60
N ARG A 138 16.62 17.91 -39.67
CA ARG A 138 15.94 18.34 -40.89
C ARG A 138 16.63 19.59 -41.51
N GLY A 139 16.92 19.53 -42.80
CA GLY A 139 17.63 20.57 -43.54
C GLY A 139 19.17 20.38 -43.53
N ALA A 140 19.72 19.49 -42.70
CA ALA A 140 21.14 19.18 -42.69
C ALA A 140 21.56 18.36 -43.90
N ARG A 141 22.81 18.55 -44.34
CA ARG A 141 23.44 17.77 -45.41
C ARG A 141 23.92 16.45 -44.88
N LEU A 142 23.36 15.36 -45.41
CA LEU A 142 23.67 13.99 -44.99
C LEU A 142 24.26 13.19 -46.18
N GLU A 143 25.12 12.24 -45.83
CA GLU A 143 25.52 11.14 -46.72
C GLU A 143 24.86 9.87 -46.19
N VAL A 144 24.00 9.22 -46.98
CA VAL A 144 23.27 8.02 -46.62
C VAL A 144 23.68 6.89 -47.56
N ARG A 145 23.96 5.72 -46.99
CA ARG A 145 24.29 4.50 -47.74
C ARG A 145 23.49 3.34 -47.19
N SER A 146 22.73 2.64 -48.00
CA SER A 146 22.02 1.44 -47.64
C SER A 146 22.71 0.19 -48.21
N GLY A 147 23.26 -0.63 -47.35
CA GLY A 147 24.01 -1.83 -47.74
C GLY A 147 25.13 -1.56 -48.72
N ASN A 148 25.17 -2.32 -49.83
CA ASN A 148 26.14 -2.15 -50.93
C ASN A 148 25.69 -1.16 -52.02
N GLY A 149 24.59 -0.43 -51.80
CA GLY A 149 24.06 0.54 -52.73
C GLY A 149 24.93 1.79 -52.85
N PRO A 150 24.65 2.65 -53.88
CA PRO A 150 25.37 3.89 -54.09
C PRO A 150 25.18 4.83 -52.91
N GLN A 151 26.19 5.61 -52.55
CA GLN A 151 26.10 6.65 -51.56
C GLN A 151 25.27 7.81 -52.09
N LEU A 152 24.22 8.19 -51.37
CA LEU A 152 23.37 9.33 -51.65
C LEU A 152 23.78 10.51 -50.77
N THR A 153 24.00 11.66 -51.38
CA THR A 153 24.30 12.91 -50.69
C THR A 153 23.21 13.92 -50.97
N GLY A 154 22.67 14.52 -49.94
CA GLY A 154 21.59 15.48 -50.07
C GLY A 154 21.22 16.14 -48.73
N LYS A 155 20.25 17.07 -48.80
CA LYS A 155 19.67 17.67 -47.58
C LYS A 155 18.51 16.83 -47.07
N LEU A 156 18.43 16.57 -45.77
CA LEU A 156 17.36 15.84 -45.13
C LEU A 156 16.04 16.60 -45.25
N LEU A 157 15.05 16.03 -45.93
CA LEU A 157 13.71 16.58 -46.10
C LEU A 157 12.78 16.14 -44.97
N SER A 158 12.69 14.82 -44.74
CA SER A 158 11.85 14.22 -43.69
C SER A 158 12.35 12.86 -43.25
N VAL A 159 11.91 12.44 -42.07
CA VAL A 159 11.97 11.05 -41.59
C VAL A 159 10.54 10.64 -41.26
N GLU A 160 10.05 9.61 -41.97
CA GLU A 160 8.66 9.17 -41.88
C GLU A 160 8.57 7.71 -41.54
N ARG A 161 7.66 7.34 -40.63
CA ARG A 161 7.32 5.97 -40.36
C ARG A 161 6.31 5.46 -41.37
N LYS A 162 6.64 4.40 -42.07
CA LYS A 162 5.76 3.76 -43.05
C LYS A 162 5.42 2.33 -42.62
N THR A 163 4.16 2.00 -42.73
CA THR A 163 3.66 0.64 -42.51
C THR A 163 3.61 -0.05 -43.86
N ARG A 164 4.39 -1.16 -44.01
CA ARG A 164 4.36 -1.99 -45.22
C ARG A 164 3.75 -3.34 -44.90
N THR A 165 2.98 -3.90 -45.86
CA THR A 165 2.44 -5.26 -45.74
C THR A 165 3.59 -6.26 -45.90
N GLY A 166 3.83 -7.10 -44.93
CA GLY A 166 4.85 -8.15 -44.97
C GLY A 166 4.42 -9.36 -45.80
N ALA A 167 5.31 -10.36 -46.00
CA ALA A 167 5.13 -11.52 -46.83
C ALA A 167 4.09 -12.55 -46.39
N GLY A 168 3.22 -12.25 -45.40
CA GLY A 168 2.13 -13.13 -44.91
C GLY A 168 0.82 -12.39 -44.72
N PRO A 169 -0.35 -13.08 -44.76
CA PRO A 169 -1.64 -12.46 -44.53
C PRO A 169 -1.73 -11.86 -43.13
N GLY A 170 -1.89 -10.51 -43.05
CA GLY A 170 -2.04 -9.79 -41.78
C GLY A 170 -0.75 -9.32 -41.10
N TRP A 171 0.41 -9.57 -41.71
CA TRP A 171 1.69 -9.06 -41.18
C TRP A 171 1.98 -7.66 -41.74
N THR A 172 2.03 -6.67 -40.86
CA THR A 172 2.50 -5.32 -41.15
C THR A 172 3.85 -5.08 -40.49
N VAL A 173 4.81 -4.54 -41.23
CA VAL A 173 6.13 -4.13 -40.73
C VAL A 173 6.20 -2.62 -40.78
N GLU A 174 6.50 -1.99 -39.65
CA GLU A 174 6.78 -0.56 -39.58
C GLU A 174 8.26 -0.36 -39.86
N THR A 175 8.55 0.50 -40.83
CA THR A 175 9.92 0.93 -41.21
C THR A 175 10.00 2.45 -41.23
N ASP A 176 11.08 3.01 -40.68
CA ASP A 176 11.36 4.42 -40.81
C ASP A 176 12.07 4.66 -42.16
N GLU A 177 11.65 5.67 -42.93
CA GLU A 177 12.18 6.05 -44.23
C GLU A 177 12.75 7.47 -44.18
N ILE A 178 13.98 7.63 -44.65
CA ILE A 178 14.66 8.95 -44.77
C ILE A 178 14.50 9.47 -46.20
N SER A 179 13.96 10.68 -46.35
CA SER A 179 13.89 11.36 -47.64
C SER A 179 14.93 12.48 -47.74
N LEU A 180 15.75 12.45 -48.80
CA LEU A 180 16.78 13.43 -49.07
C LEU A 180 16.47 14.18 -50.37
N ILE A 181 16.77 15.50 -50.41
CA ILE A 181 16.84 16.29 -51.64
C ILE A 181 18.29 16.38 -52.09
N THR A 182 18.59 15.80 -53.25
CA THR A 182 19.92 15.85 -53.86
C THR A 182 20.24 17.25 -54.40
N ASP A 183 21.47 17.53 -54.76
CA ASP A 183 21.89 18.80 -55.36
C ASP A 183 21.28 19.03 -56.74
N SER A 184 20.81 17.97 -57.43
CA SER A 184 20.02 18.05 -58.70
C SER A 184 18.54 18.38 -58.47
N GLY A 185 18.09 18.53 -57.19
CA GLY A 185 16.70 18.79 -56.88
C GLY A 185 15.80 17.54 -56.82
N GLU A 186 16.37 16.35 -57.00
CA GLU A 186 15.65 15.09 -56.97
C GLU A 186 15.42 14.64 -55.53
N VAL A 187 14.20 14.18 -55.21
CA VAL A 187 13.88 13.58 -53.87
C VAL A 187 14.14 12.07 -53.95
N ARG A 188 14.99 11.59 -53.09
CA ARG A 188 15.34 10.18 -52.93
C ARG A 188 15.01 9.70 -51.52
N SER A 189 14.33 8.57 -51.42
CA SER A 189 13.98 7.95 -50.16
C SER A 189 14.78 6.68 -49.94
N VAL A 190 15.20 6.43 -48.69
CA VAL A 190 15.98 5.27 -48.30
C VAL A 190 15.40 4.75 -46.98
N ASP A 191 15.16 3.45 -46.88
CA ASP A 191 14.70 2.78 -45.64
C ASP A 191 15.81 2.82 -44.58
N LEU A 192 15.44 3.21 -43.35
CA LEU A 192 16.31 3.19 -42.18
C LEU A 192 16.25 1.80 -41.57
N ASN A 193 17.20 0.97 -41.92
CA ASN A 193 17.35 -0.40 -41.43
C ASN A 193 18.77 -0.63 -40.88
N THR A 194 19.06 -1.83 -40.38
CA THR A 194 20.37 -2.16 -39.80
C THR A 194 21.54 -2.06 -40.77
N SER A 195 21.28 -2.04 -42.10
CA SER A 195 22.29 -1.89 -43.15
C SER A 195 22.45 -0.44 -43.59
N THR A 196 21.66 0.50 -43.07
CA THR A 196 21.69 1.90 -43.46
C THR A 196 22.67 2.67 -42.60
N SER A 197 23.68 3.27 -43.18
CA SER A 197 24.63 4.18 -42.52
C SER A 197 24.34 5.63 -42.91
N VAL A 198 24.29 6.51 -41.90
CA VAL A 198 24.04 7.94 -42.05
C VAL A 198 25.22 8.73 -41.53
N ARG A 199 25.80 9.61 -42.36
CA ARG A 199 26.90 10.50 -41.97
C ARG A 199 26.44 11.94 -42.05
N ILE A 200 26.67 12.71 -41.01
CA ILE A 200 26.46 14.16 -40.98
C ILE A 200 27.67 14.82 -41.66
N VAL A 201 27.45 15.61 -42.70
CA VAL A 201 28.52 16.28 -43.46
C VAL A 201 28.97 17.58 -42.78
N GLU A 202 28.02 18.31 -42.22
CA GLU A 202 28.26 19.63 -41.62
C GLU A 202 29.01 19.52 -40.29
N LYS A 203 30.23 20.13 -40.23
CA LYS A 203 31.10 20.07 -39.04
C LYS A 203 30.45 20.71 -37.82
N ASP A 204 29.69 21.78 -37.98
CA ASP A 204 29.05 22.49 -36.87
C ASP A 204 27.98 21.59 -36.20
N LEU A 205 27.20 20.85 -37.01
CA LEU A 205 26.27 19.87 -36.50
C LEU A 205 26.94 18.67 -35.84
N GLN A 206 28.06 18.20 -36.37
CA GLN A 206 28.87 17.14 -35.71
C GLN A 206 29.33 17.57 -34.31
N VAL A 207 29.80 18.82 -34.16
CA VAL A 207 30.18 19.39 -32.86
C VAL A 207 28.98 19.47 -31.93
N GLU A 208 27.83 19.90 -32.45
CA GLU A 208 26.60 20.01 -31.65
C GLU A 208 26.07 18.65 -31.15
N VAL A 209 26.11 17.63 -32.03
CA VAL A 209 25.81 16.24 -31.64
C VAL A 209 26.81 15.74 -30.61
N GLY A 210 28.10 16.07 -30.76
CA GLY A 210 29.12 15.76 -29.73
C GLY A 210 28.79 16.41 -28.38
N ARG A 211 28.35 17.67 -28.36
CA ARG A 211 27.92 18.36 -27.14
C ARG A 211 26.68 17.70 -26.52
N TYR A 212 25.69 17.34 -27.35
CA TYR A 212 24.50 16.61 -26.88
C TYR A 212 24.88 15.29 -26.20
N LEU A 213 25.69 14.46 -26.86
CA LEU A 213 26.17 13.18 -26.31
C LEU A 213 27.01 13.38 -25.05
N GLY A 214 27.84 14.43 -25.02
CA GLY A 214 28.62 14.81 -23.85
C GLY A 214 27.76 15.19 -22.65
N LEU A 215 26.65 15.92 -22.86
CA LEU A 215 25.71 16.26 -21.80
C LEU A 215 24.98 15.01 -21.25
N ILE A 216 24.58 14.09 -22.13
CA ILE A 216 23.98 12.81 -21.73
C ILE A 216 24.98 11.95 -20.97
N ALA A 217 26.21 11.83 -21.42
CA ALA A 217 27.26 11.07 -20.73
C ALA A 217 27.59 11.69 -19.36
N SER A 218 27.76 12.99 -19.28
CA SER A 218 28.09 13.67 -18.03
C SER A 218 26.98 13.53 -16.97
N SER A 219 25.72 13.32 -17.38
CA SER A 219 24.61 13.05 -16.45
C SER A 219 24.67 11.65 -15.83
N ARG A 220 25.44 10.71 -16.43
CA ARG A 220 25.60 9.34 -15.95
C ARG A 220 26.85 9.14 -15.07
N ASP A 221 27.92 9.93 -15.31
CA ASP A 221 29.23 9.67 -14.73
C ASP A 221 29.54 10.44 -13.44
N GLN A 222 28.71 11.43 -13.04
CA GLN A 222 28.99 12.25 -11.86
C GLN A 222 27.93 12.04 -10.77
N ASP A 223 28.05 10.91 -10.09
CA ASP A 223 27.27 10.70 -8.87
C ASP A 223 27.91 11.35 -7.62
N VAL A 224 29.19 11.77 -7.69
CA VAL A 224 29.89 12.39 -6.57
C VAL A 224 29.75 13.91 -6.60
N ARG A 225 29.18 14.48 -5.55
CA ARG A 225 29.05 15.93 -5.31
C ARG A 225 29.98 16.33 -4.19
N ARG A 226 30.88 17.25 -4.46
CA ARG A 226 31.79 17.80 -3.47
C ARG A 226 31.16 19.01 -2.80
N MET A 227 31.15 18.98 -1.48
CA MET A 227 30.75 20.12 -0.65
C MET A 227 32.04 20.73 -0.04
N THR A 228 32.25 22.03 -0.18
CA THR A 228 33.36 22.77 0.37
C THR A 228 32.86 23.64 1.52
N ILE A 229 33.43 23.45 2.69
CA ILE A 229 33.14 24.23 3.91
C ILE A 229 34.32 25.16 4.13
N SER A 230 34.08 26.45 3.94
CA SER A 230 35.07 27.50 4.13
C SER A 230 35.07 27.99 5.56
N THR A 231 36.26 27.98 6.18
CA THR A 231 36.43 28.42 7.58
C THR A 231 37.39 29.56 7.70
N SER A 232 37.19 30.46 8.68
CA SER A 232 38.10 31.56 8.98
C SER A 232 38.35 31.64 10.46
N GLY A 233 39.64 31.86 10.84
CA GLY A 233 40.09 32.02 12.22
C GLY A 233 41.59 31.93 12.37
N VAL A 234 42.11 32.02 13.59
CA VAL A 234 43.54 31.98 13.91
C VAL A 234 43.89 30.67 14.63
N GLY A 235 45.08 30.14 14.35
CA GLY A 235 45.59 28.95 15.05
C GLY A 235 44.96 27.64 14.62
N GLU A 236 45.14 26.61 15.44
CA GLU A 236 44.56 25.29 15.28
C GLU A 236 43.18 25.22 15.96
N ARG A 237 42.18 24.77 15.27
CA ARG A 237 40.77 24.79 15.74
C ARG A 237 40.10 23.45 15.46
N ASN A 238 39.12 23.08 16.26
CA ASN A 238 38.32 21.88 16.07
C ASN A 238 37.04 22.22 15.27
N LEU A 239 36.90 21.60 14.13
CA LEU A 239 35.69 21.69 13.28
C LEU A 239 34.83 20.45 13.47
N TYR A 240 33.58 20.69 13.79
CA TYR A 240 32.54 19.68 13.89
C TYR A 240 31.55 19.81 12.70
N VAL A 241 31.28 18.71 12.05
CA VAL A 241 30.30 18.63 10.95
C VAL A 241 29.39 17.44 11.19
N SER A 242 28.10 17.64 11.13
CA SER A 242 27.14 16.52 11.17
C SER A 242 26.04 16.68 10.14
N TYR A 243 25.52 15.55 9.68
CA TYR A 243 24.43 15.47 8.71
C TYR A 243 23.73 14.13 8.76
N ILE A 244 22.54 14.07 8.15
CA ILE A 244 21.78 12.86 7.90
C ILE A 244 21.92 12.49 6.42
N SER A 245 21.98 11.19 6.11
CA SER A 245 22.07 10.68 4.75
C SER A 245 21.38 9.34 4.61
N GLU A 246 20.90 9.03 3.43
CA GLU A 246 20.40 7.72 3.08
C GLU A 246 21.50 6.66 3.20
N VAL A 247 21.17 5.53 3.83
CA VAL A 247 22.04 4.38 4.03
C VAL A 247 21.26 3.07 3.95
N PRO A 248 21.90 1.92 3.66
CA PRO A 248 21.25 0.63 3.76
C PRO A 248 20.70 0.35 5.16
N ILE A 249 19.53 -0.26 5.22
CA ILE A 249 18.92 -0.69 6.49
C ILE A 249 19.77 -1.82 7.08
N TRP A 250 20.26 -1.64 8.30
CA TRP A 250 20.97 -2.68 9.03
C TRP A 250 20.02 -3.82 9.42
N LYS A 251 20.53 -5.06 9.50
CA LYS A 251 19.74 -6.29 9.70
C LYS A 251 20.26 -7.05 10.90
N THR A 252 19.38 -7.75 11.61
CA THR A 252 19.73 -8.57 12.76
C THR A 252 19.70 -10.06 12.42
N THR A 253 20.62 -10.80 13.01
CA THR A 253 20.60 -12.25 13.00
C THR A 253 21.05 -12.78 14.35
N TYR A 254 20.43 -13.85 14.82
CA TYR A 254 20.70 -14.44 16.13
C TYR A 254 21.15 -15.89 16.00
N ARG A 255 21.96 -16.33 16.95
CA ARG A 255 22.31 -17.74 17.15
C ARG A 255 21.91 -18.14 18.55
N ILE A 256 21.07 -19.16 18.66
CA ILE A 256 20.60 -19.73 19.94
C ILE A 256 21.32 -21.06 20.11
N VAL A 257 22.19 -21.13 21.09
CA VAL A 257 22.93 -22.34 21.43
C VAL A 257 22.24 -23.02 22.62
N LEU A 258 21.64 -24.16 22.36
CA LEU A 258 21.02 -25.00 23.40
C LEU A 258 22.05 -25.93 24.00
N PRO A 259 22.26 -25.91 25.34
CA PRO A 259 23.23 -26.75 25.99
C PRO A 259 22.80 -28.23 25.98
N SER A 260 23.78 -29.11 25.97
CA SER A 260 23.56 -30.57 26.12
C SER A 260 23.15 -30.94 27.54
N GLN A 261 23.56 -30.16 28.54
CA GLN A 261 23.30 -30.37 29.95
C GLN A 261 22.11 -29.54 30.41
N ALA A 262 21.13 -30.16 31.06
CA ALA A 262 19.88 -29.50 31.48
C ALA A 262 20.09 -28.35 32.51
N GLU A 263 21.22 -28.34 33.22
CA GLU A 263 21.55 -27.38 34.26
C GLU A 263 22.11 -26.07 33.71
N LYS A 264 22.58 -26.04 32.45
CA LYS A 264 23.15 -24.85 31.79
C LYS A 264 22.06 -24.09 31.06
N LYS A 265 22.09 -22.76 31.14
CA LYS A 265 21.17 -21.91 30.39
C LYS A 265 21.55 -21.81 28.92
N PRO A 266 20.59 -21.71 27.99
CA PRO A 266 20.84 -21.39 26.60
C PRO A 266 21.53 -20.04 26.40
N LEU A 267 22.44 -19.97 25.44
CA LEU A 267 23.15 -18.75 25.05
C LEU A 267 22.54 -18.17 23.78
N LEU A 268 22.23 -16.88 23.80
CA LEU A 268 21.85 -16.12 22.61
C LEU A 268 22.99 -15.20 22.19
N GLN A 269 23.40 -15.31 20.93
CA GLN A 269 24.33 -14.39 20.29
C GLN A 269 23.60 -13.61 19.19
N GLY A 270 23.57 -12.28 19.30
CA GLY A 270 22.98 -11.38 18.33
C GLY A 270 24.04 -10.63 17.52
N TRP A 271 23.85 -10.55 16.24
CA TRP A 271 24.70 -9.87 15.30
C TRP A 271 23.89 -8.88 14.46
N ALA A 272 24.48 -7.74 14.16
CA ALA A 272 23.94 -6.83 13.16
C ALA A 272 24.80 -6.87 11.90
N ILE A 273 24.15 -6.93 10.75
CA ILE A 273 24.77 -6.77 9.43
C ILE A 273 24.70 -5.28 9.09
N VAL A 274 25.84 -4.67 8.91
CA VAL A 274 26.01 -3.24 8.63
C VAL A 274 26.75 -3.08 7.32
N ASP A 275 26.22 -2.25 6.44
CA ASP A 275 26.76 -1.99 5.10
C ASP A 275 27.27 -0.55 5.03
N ASN A 276 28.55 -0.34 4.71
CA ASN A 276 29.09 0.98 4.44
C ASN A 276 29.07 1.27 2.93
N THR A 277 28.00 1.88 2.46
CA THR A 277 27.86 2.35 1.07
C THR A 277 28.15 3.84 0.91
N VAL A 278 28.50 4.51 2.00
CA VAL A 278 28.89 5.92 1.99
C VAL A 278 30.27 6.06 1.37
N GLY A 279 30.54 7.16 0.68
CA GLY A 279 31.77 7.39 -0.08
C GLY A 279 33.08 7.40 0.72
N GLU A 280 33.05 7.11 2.03
CA GLU A 280 34.17 7.20 2.96
C GLU A 280 34.40 5.94 3.78
N ASP A 281 35.67 5.71 4.15
CA ASP A 281 36.05 4.64 5.08
C ASP A 281 35.69 5.03 6.53
N TRP A 282 35.13 4.09 7.28
CA TRP A 282 34.95 4.21 8.73
C TRP A 282 36.19 3.66 9.42
N ASP A 283 37.07 4.52 9.91
CA ASP A 283 38.28 4.11 10.64
C ASP A 283 38.16 4.47 12.12
N GLY A 284 37.86 3.48 12.93
CA GLY A 284 37.72 3.65 14.36
C GLY A 284 36.53 4.53 14.76
N VAL A 285 35.38 4.35 14.09
CA VAL A 285 34.14 5.10 14.37
C VAL A 285 33.37 4.54 15.56
N GLU A 286 32.70 5.39 16.31
CA GLU A 286 31.69 5.00 17.28
C GLU A 286 30.40 4.67 16.50
N LEU A 287 29.97 3.40 16.57
CA LEU A 287 28.78 2.94 15.86
C LEU A 287 27.63 2.71 16.84
N SER A 288 26.48 3.32 16.54
CA SER A 288 25.20 3.10 17.19
C SER A 288 24.18 2.59 16.19
N LEU A 289 23.41 1.58 16.58
CA LEU A 289 22.34 1.00 15.79
C LEU A 289 21.01 1.24 16.50
N VAL A 290 20.08 1.95 15.88
CA VAL A 290 18.80 2.29 16.48
C VAL A 290 17.70 1.40 15.90
N ALA A 291 17.11 0.56 16.74
CA ALA A 291 15.94 -0.24 16.43
C ALA A 291 14.69 0.67 16.54
N GLY A 292 14.36 1.31 15.43
CA GLY A 292 13.27 2.26 15.31
C GLY A 292 13.40 3.07 14.03
N ALA A 293 12.31 3.68 13.61
CA ALA A 293 12.22 4.40 12.35
C ALA A 293 11.70 5.83 12.61
N PRO A 294 12.59 6.81 12.86
CA PRO A 294 12.17 8.21 12.94
C PRO A 294 11.57 8.65 11.60
N HIS A 295 10.61 9.56 11.61
CA HIS A 295 10.05 10.07 10.38
C HIS A 295 11.12 10.80 9.56
N SER A 296 11.29 10.41 8.31
CA SER A 296 12.19 11.04 7.35
C SER A 296 11.50 11.19 6.00
N PHE A 297 11.79 12.25 5.28
CA PHE A 297 11.27 12.54 3.96
C PHE A 297 12.36 13.20 3.11
N ILE A 298 12.29 13.00 1.79
CA ILE A 298 13.19 13.63 0.84
C ILE A 298 12.54 14.93 0.35
N GLN A 299 13.28 16.03 0.41
CA GLN A 299 12.93 17.31 -0.19
C GLN A 299 13.98 17.64 -1.24
N GLN A 300 13.58 17.92 -2.47
CA GLN A 300 14.49 18.24 -3.56
C GLN A 300 15.05 19.67 -3.42
N LEU A 301 16.08 19.81 -2.59
CA LEU A 301 16.76 21.09 -2.32
C LEU A 301 17.94 21.34 -3.27
N SER A 302 18.57 20.28 -3.79
CA SER A 302 19.74 20.36 -4.66
C SER A 302 19.42 20.74 -6.09
N GLU A 303 18.18 20.53 -6.53
CA GLU A 303 17.74 20.89 -7.88
C GLU A 303 17.35 22.36 -7.97
N SER A 304 17.82 23.03 -9.02
CA SER A 304 17.42 24.41 -9.27
C SER A 304 15.97 24.50 -9.72
N PHE A 305 15.11 25.09 -8.89
CA PHE A 305 13.71 25.31 -9.20
C PHE A 305 13.52 26.62 -9.99
N TYR A 306 12.81 26.55 -11.12
CA TYR A 306 12.55 27.69 -11.97
C TYR A 306 11.03 27.96 -12.03
N GLY A 307 10.58 29.04 -11.41
CA GLY A 307 9.19 29.48 -11.52
C GLY A 307 8.83 29.86 -12.97
N ARG A 308 7.67 29.42 -13.45
CA ARG A 308 7.15 29.88 -14.74
C ARG A 308 6.74 31.36 -14.61
N ARG A 309 7.35 32.21 -15.44
CA ARG A 309 6.91 33.59 -15.55
C ARG A 309 5.70 33.66 -16.48
N PRO A 310 4.65 34.46 -16.15
CA PRO A 310 3.54 34.66 -17.07
C PRO A 310 4.05 35.37 -18.33
N VAL A 311 3.62 34.88 -19.50
CA VAL A 311 3.90 35.52 -20.77
C VAL A 311 2.83 36.57 -20.95
N VAL A 312 3.20 37.85 -20.92
CA VAL A 312 2.32 38.96 -21.28
C VAL A 312 2.47 39.16 -22.79
N ALA A 313 1.39 38.91 -23.53
CA ALA A 313 1.36 39.22 -24.96
C ALA A 313 1.60 40.70 -25.20
N LEU A 314 2.37 41.04 -26.25
CA LEU A 314 2.47 42.44 -26.70
C LEU A 314 1.09 42.96 -27.09
N PRO A 315 0.72 44.18 -26.69
CA PRO A 315 -0.54 44.76 -27.16
C PRO A 315 -0.56 44.76 -28.69
N GLU A 316 -1.63 44.21 -29.30
CA GLU A 316 -1.82 44.29 -30.73
C GLU A 316 -2.01 45.75 -31.11
N SER A 317 -1.00 46.35 -31.69
CA SER A 317 -0.98 47.80 -32.01
C SER A 317 -1.79 48.19 -33.26
N VAL A 318 -2.39 47.20 -33.95
CA VAL A 318 -3.24 47.48 -35.13
C VAL A 318 -4.38 46.44 -35.18
N GLN A 319 -5.60 46.85 -34.87
CA GLN A 319 -6.82 46.13 -35.20
C GLN A 319 -7.25 46.49 -36.64
N LEU A 320 -7.08 45.59 -37.57
CA LEU A 320 -7.48 45.74 -38.99
C LEU A 320 -8.93 45.28 -39.26
N SER A 321 -9.68 44.89 -38.27
CA SER A 321 -11.07 44.44 -38.41
C SER A 321 -12.04 45.44 -37.78
N PRO A 322 -13.21 45.75 -38.41
CA PRO A 322 -14.24 46.58 -37.82
C PRO A 322 -14.75 45.95 -36.52
N GLN A 323 -14.77 46.72 -35.44
CA GLN A 323 -15.26 46.23 -34.14
C GLN A 323 -16.78 46.10 -34.14
N THR A 324 -17.32 44.90 -34.00
CA THR A 324 -18.69 44.66 -33.56
C THR A 324 -18.69 44.58 -32.03
N HIS A 325 -19.30 45.54 -31.37
CA HIS A 325 -19.46 45.55 -29.93
C HIS A 325 -20.56 44.58 -29.52
N ALA A 326 -20.19 43.32 -29.17
CA ALA A 326 -21.04 42.40 -28.40
C ALA A 326 -20.33 42.16 -27.08
N ALA A 327 -20.74 42.90 -26.06
CA ALA A 327 -20.35 42.61 -24.68
C ALA A 327 -21.00 41.29 -24.26
N THR A 328 -20.28 40.20 -24.38
CA THR A 328 -20.66 38.93 -23.71
C THR A 328 -19.46 38.47 -22.94
N LEU A 329 -19.53 38.66 -21.62
CA LEU A 329 -18.69 37.94 -20.68
C LEU A 329 -18.98 36.46 -20.88
N MET A 330 -18.11 35.71 -21.56
CA MET A 330 -18.15 34.27 -21.56
C MET A 330 -17.82 33.79 -20.16
N ARG A 331 -18.86 33.61 -19.33
CA ARG A 331 -18.75 32.70 -18.17
C ARG A 331 -18.63 31.30 -18.77
N GLY A 332 -17.53 30.64 -18.49
CA GLY A 332 -17.39 29.25 -18.88
C GLY A 332 -18.54 28.42 -18.30
N ASN A 333 -19.19 27.62 -19.13
CA ASN A 333 -20.26 26.72 -18.69
C ASN A 333 -19.66 25.36 -18.31
N GLY A 334 -20.15 24.77 -17.23
CA GLY A 334 -19.87 23.41 -16.83
C GLY A 334 -20.94 22.44 -17.34
N ARG A 335 -20.60 21.18 -17.45
CA ARG A 335 -21.52 20.07 -17.61
C ARG A 335 -21.47 19.21 -16.36
N LEU A 336 -22.62 18.85 -15.78
CA LEU A 336 -22.72 17.98 -14.62
C LEU A 336 -23.37 16.68 -15.03
N THR A 337 -22.69 15.56 -14.78
CA THR A 337 -23.17 14.21 -15.00
C THR A 337 -23.12 13.40 -13.71
N GLY A 338 -23.88 12.32 -13.59
CA GLY A 338 -23.83 11.43 -12.45
C GLY A 338 -24.78 10.26 -12.55
N THR A 339 -24.71 9.34 -11.58
CA THR A 339 -25.59 8.21 -11.42
C THR A 339 -26.35 8.28 -10.11
N VAL A 340 -27.59 7.79 -10.11
CA VAL A 340 -28.40 7.61 -8.92
C VAL A 340 -28.55 6.11 -8.65
N GLU A 341 -28.14 5.69 -7.46
CA GLU A 341 -28.09 4.29 -7.04
C GLU A 341 -28.88 4.07 -5.76
N ASP A 342 -29.39 2.86 -5.54
CA ASP A 342 -29.99 2.43 -4.28
C ASP A 342 -28.91 1.91 -3.29
N PRO A 343 -29.27 1.52 -2.05
CA PRO A 343 -28.30 1.01 -1.08
C PRO A 343 -27.60 -0.29 -1.50
N SER A 344 -28.13 -1.02 -2.47
CA SER A 344 -27.51 -2.24 -3.03
C SER A 344 -26.54 -1.97 -4.17
N GLY A 345 -26.45 -0.69 -4.63
CA GLY A 345 -25.68 -0.29 -5.80
C GLY A 345 -26.41 -0.45 -7.13
N ALA A 346 -27.72 -0.75 -7.10
CA ALA A 346 -28.51 -0.85 -8.32
C ALA A 346 -28.94 0.55 -8.80
N ALA A 347 -28.93 0.74 -10.13
CA ALA A 347 -29.29 2.00 -10.76
C ALA A 347 -30.78 2.33 -10.56
N VAL A 348 -31.11 3.56 -10.10
CA VAL A 348 -32.47 4.02 -9.91
C VAL A 348 -32.92 4.83 -11.12
N SER A 349 -33.77 4.26 -11.95
CA SER A 349 -34.36 4.92 -13.12
C SER A 349 -35.56 5.80 -12.76
N GLY A 350 -35.75 6.92 -13.53
CA GLY A 350 -36.89 7.82 -13.35
C GLY A 350 -36.89 8.59 -12.02
N ALA A 351 -35.76 8.74 -11.35
CA ALA A 351 -35.64 9.63 -10.22
C ALA A 351 -35.57 11.09 -10.70
N SER A 352 -36.32 11.97 -10.07
CA SER A 352 -36.30 13.41 -10.37
C SER A 352 -35.07 14.04 -9.77
N VAL A 353 -34.22 14.69 -10.58
CA VAL A 353 -33.01 15.39 -10.15
C VAL A 353 -33.20 16.87 -10.44
N ARG A 354 -33.09 17.72 -9.39
CA ARG A 354 -33.22 19.16 -9.47
C ARG A 354 -31.92 19.83 -9.06
N LEU A 355 -31.48 20.79 -9.86
CA LEU A 355 -30.33 21.64 -9.57
C LEU A 355 -30.82 23.01 -9.09
N LEU A 356 -30.41 23.44 -7.92
CA LEU A 356 -30.85 24.68 -7.30
C LEU A 356 -29.63 25.59 -7.04
N ASP A 357 -29.86 26.91 -7.05
CA ASP A 357 -28.90 27.92 -6.61
C ASP A 357 -28.86 28.06 -5.07
N GLU A 358 -27.98 28.91 -4.55
CA GLU A 358 -27.89 29.19 -3.12
C GLU A 358 -29.18 29.79 -2.52
N SER A 359 -30.01 30.44 -3.32
CA SER A 359 -31.30 31.00 -2.93
C SER A 359 -32.44 29.99 -2.96
N HIS A 360 -32.15 28.69 -3.25
CA HIS A 360 -33.12 27.60 -3.41
C HIS A 360 -34.04 27.73 -4.63
N GLY A 361 -33.65 28.57 -5.63
CA GLY A 361 -34.29 28.60 -6.92
C GLY A 361 -33.89 27.43 -7.80
N VAL A 362 -34.87 26.74 -8.44
CA VAL A 362 -34.60 25.65 -9.36
C VAL A 362 -34.04 26.18 -10.66
N ILE A 363 -32.75 25.89 -10.95
CA ILE A 363 -32.05 26.29 -12.15
C ILE A 363 -32.34 25.34 -13.32
N ALA A 364 -32.33 24.02 -13.02
CA ALA A 364 -32.58 22.96 -14.00
C ALA A 364 -33.15 21.72 -13.31
N GLN A 365 -33.91 20.93 -14.07
CA GLN A 365 -34.47 19.66 -13.62
C GLN A 365 -34.35 18.63 -14.74
N THR A 366 -34.04 17.38 -14.36
CA THR A 366 -33.98 16.22 -15.26
C THR A 366 -34.50 14.97 -14.54
N THR A 367 -34.62 13.86 -15.26
CA THR A 367 -34.94 12.54 -14.68
C THR A 367 -33.86 11.55 -15.06
N THR A 368 -33.56 10.60 -14.17
CA THR A 368 -32.56 9.57 -14.47
C THR A 368 -33.05 8.61 -15.56
N GLU A 369 -32.14 8.23 -16.46
CA GLU A 369 -32.36 7.25 -17.53
C GLU A 369 -32.47 5.82 -16.97
N SER A 370 -32.69 4.82 -17.82
CA SER A 370 -32.79 3.40 -17.44
C SER A 370 -31.57 2.85 -16.74
N ASN A 371 -30.38 3.42 -16.97
CA ASN A 371 -29.10 3.09 -16.32
C ASN A 371 -28.82 3.94 -15.09
N GLY A 372 -29.79 4.73 -14.60
CA GLY A 372 -29.64 5.62 -13.46
C GLY A 372 -28.85 6.89 -13.71
N GLN A 373 -28.40 7.17 -14.95
CA GLN A 373 -27.63 8.36 -15.30
C GLN A 373 -28.50 9.60 -15.44
N TYR A 374 -27.92 10.77 -15.10
CA TYR A 374 -28.49 12.08 -15.36
C TYR A 374 -27.41 13.06 -15.86
N THR A 375 -27.84 14.09 -16.61
CA THR A 375 -26.96 15.11 -17.18
C THR A 375 -27.62 16.49 -17.15
N PHE A 376 -26.84 17.50 -16.70
CA PHE A 376 -27.13 18.92 -16.88
C PHE A 376 -26.05 19.54 -17.75
N SER A 377 -26.40 20.16 -18.86
CA SER A 377 -25.49 20.81 -19.79
C SER A 377 -25.64 22.34 -19.73
N GLY A 378 -24.52 23.08 -19.86
CA GLY A 378 -24.55 24.53 -19.91
C GLY A 378 -24.77 25.22 -18.57
N VAL A 379 -24.43 24.57 -17.45
CA VAL A 379 -24.56 25.14 -16.12
C VAL A 379 -23.47 26.17 -15.89
N SER A 380 -23.80 27.36 -15.43
CA SER A 380 -22.83 28.40 -15.11
C SER A 380 -21.91 27.94 -13.95
N VAL A 381 -20.66 28.41 -13.96
CA VAL A 381 -19.72 28.16 -12.86
C VAL A 381 -20.24 28.79 -11.56
N GLY A 382 -20.26 28.02 -10.47
CA GLY A 382 -20.77 28.47 -9.19
C GLY A 382 -21.07 27.37 -8.22
N THR A 383 -21.58 27.72 -7.02
CA THR A 383 -22.00 26.77 -5.98
C THR A 383 -23.50 26.51 -6.10
N TYR A 384 -23.86 25.24 -6.06
CA TYR A 384 -25.21 24.77 -6.26
C TYR A 384 -25.63 23.76 -5.18
N ARG A 385 -26.94 23.44 -5.18
CA ARG A 385 -27.52 22.35 -4.39
C ARG A 385 -28.22 21.39 -5.35
N ILE A 386 -28.09 20.08 -5.13
CA ILE A 386 -28.83 19.09 -5.90
C ILE A 386 -29.82 18.35 -5.01
N GLU A 387 -31.02 18.15 -5.52
CA GLU A 387 -32.08 17.39 -4.86
C GLU A 387 -32.48 16.21 -5.74
N VAL A 388 -32.46 15.00 -5.15
CA VAL A 388 -32.84 13.77 -5.84
C VAL A 388 -34.04 13.14 -5.12
N GLU A 389 -35.12 12.88 -5.86
CA GLU A 389 -36.38 12.36 -5.32
C GLU A 389 -36.92 11.22 -6.17
N ARG A 390 -37.37 10.13 -5.52
CA ARG A 390 -38.04 9.01 -6.15
C ARG A 390 -39.04 8.41 -5.16
N GLN A 391 -40.22 8.02 -5.65
CA GLN A 391 -41.24 7.36 -4.82
C GLN A 391 -40.68 6.05 -4.23
N GLY A 392 -40.83 5.86 -2.91
CA GLY A 392 -40.28 4.72 -2.17
C GLY A 392 -38.89 4.96 -1.59
N PHE A 393 -38.30 6.12 -1.86
CA PHE A 393 -37.01 6.52 -1.30
C PHE A 393 -37.10 7.85 -0.56
N ARG A 394 -36.23 8.07 0.42
CA ARG A 394 -36.05 9.35 1.09
C ARG A 394 -35.44 10.37 0.14
N LYS A 395 -35.90 11.60 0.20
CA LYS A 395 -35.33 12.70 -0.57
C LYS A 395 -33.85 12.90 -0.17
N ASN A 396 -32.96 12.87 -1.14
CA ASN A 396 -31.54 13.14 -0.94
C ASN A 396 -31.23 14.57 -1.38
N VAL A 397 -30.57 15.36 -0.51
CA VAL A 397 -30.17 16.73 -0.75
C VAL A 397 -28.66 16.83 -0.56
N ILE A 398 -27.95 17.24 -1.60
CA ILE A 398 -26.51 17.46 -1.59
C ILE A 398 -26.26 18.94 -1.74
N ALA A 399 -25.76 19.58 -0.70
CA ALA A 399 -25.48 21.01 -0.64
C ALA A 399 -23.97 21.30 -0.84
N GLY A 400 -23.64 22.53 -1.30
CA GLY A 400 -22.25 22.97 -1.48
C GLY A 400 -21.56 22.40 -2.72
N LEU A 401 -22.32 22.03 -3.74
CA LEU A 401 -21.82 21.51 -5.01
C LEU A 401 -21.15 22.62 -5.82
N ASN A 402 -19.83 22.60 -5.96
CA ASN A 402 -19.10 23.59 -6.75
C ASN A 402 -18.90 23.10 -8.18
N ILE A 403 -19.56 23.75 -9.14
CA ILE A 403 -19.43 23.43 -10.58
C ILE A 403 -18.34 24.28 -11.20
N ALA A 404 -17.29 23.60 -11.71
CA ALA A 404 -16.19 24.21 -12.47
C ALA A 404 -16.45 24.20 -13.98
N PRO A 405 -15.71 24.97 -14.80
CA PRO A 405 -15.78 24.87 -16.25
C PRO A 405 -15.38 23.48 -16.74
N GLY A 406 -16.13 22.88 -17.66
CA GLY A 406 -15.87 21.54 -18.20
C GLY A 406 -16.76 20.46 -17.59
N GLU A 407 -16.32 19.21 -17.61
CA GLU A 407 -17.08 18.06 -17.10
C GLU A 407 -16.95 17.95 -15.56
N ASN A 408 -18.10 17.87 -14.88
CA ASN A 408 -18.20 17.63 -13.44
C ASN A 408 -19.02 16.35 -13.22
N GLN A 409 -18.67 15.54 -12.24
CA GLN A 409 -19.36 14.29 -11.94
C GLN A 409 -19.81 14.23 -10.47
N LEU A 410 -21.07 13.86 -10.24
CA LEU A 410 -21.63 13.68 -8.91
C LEU A 410 -22.60 12.50 -8.88
N ASN A 411 -22.28 11.46 -8.14
CA ASN A 411 -23.15 10.32 -7.93
C ASN A 411 -23.95 10.48 -6.63
N ALA A 412 -25.21 10.06 -6.62
CA ALA A 412 -26.11 10.17 -5.49
C ALA A 412 -26.66 8.79 -5.11
N GLN A 413 -26.67 8.46 -3.81
CA GLN A 413 -27.26 7.23 -3.30
C GLN A 413 -28.54 7.53 -2.56
N LEU A 414 -29.66 6.92 -2.97
CA LEU A 414 -30.96 7.03 -2.33
C LEU A 414 -31.12 5.98 -1.24
N ARG A 415 -31.76 6.31 -0.12
CA ARG A 415 -32.11 5.37 0.95
C ARG A 415 -33.61 5.07 0.93
N LEU A 416 -33.99 3.83 1.17
CA LEU A 416 -35.39 3.43 1.26
C LEU A 416 -36.12 4.18 2.39
N GLY A 417 -37.35 4.64 2.14
CA GLY A 417 -38.13 5.37 3.11
C GLY A 417 -39.19 6.26 2.44
N SER A 418 -39.96 7.00 3.27
CA SER A 418 -40.95 7.95 2.77
C SER A 418 -40.30 9.19 2.16
N SER A 419 -40.82 9.70 1.06
CA SER A 419 -40.37 10.94 0.40
C SER A 419 -40.52 12.20 1.29
N ALA A 420 -41.24 12.12 2.40
CA ALA A 420 -41.33 13.18 3.39
C ALA A 420 -40.09 13.30 4.29
N GLU A 421 -39.22 12.30 4.31
CA GLU A 421 -37.95 12.32 5.05
C GLU A 421 -36.81 12.76 4.16
N THR A 422 -36.06 13.79 4.58
CA THR A 422 -34.93 14.36 3.84
C THR A 422 -33.60 13.93 4.45
N VAL A 423 -32.65 13.49 3.63
CA VAL A 423 -31.24 13.24 4.01
C VAL A 423 -30.40 14.34 3.38
N GLU A 424 -29.78 15.20 4.19
CA GLU A 424 -28.86 16.25 3.72
C GLU A 424 -27.41 15.78 3.86
N VAL A 425 -26.65 15.85 2.76
CA VAL A 425 -25.24 15.47 2.69
C VAL A 425 -24.45 16.67 2.17
N SER A 426 -23.33 17.01 2.83
CA SER A 426 -22.42 18.05 2.32
C SER A 426 -21.46 17.45 1.29
N ALA A 427 -21.35 18.06 0.11
CA ALA A 427 -20.41 17.64 -0.92
C ALA A 427 -18.98 18.09 -0.54
N ASN A 428 -18.18 17.15 0.01
CA ASN A 428 -16.74 17.35 0.10
C ASN A 428 -16.08 16.77 -1.17
N THR A 429 -15.58 17.67 -2.02
CA THR A 429 -14.78 17.42 -3.24
C THR A 429 -15.49 16.75 -4.42
N ILE A 430 -15.75 17.57 -5.42
CA ILE A 430 -15.96 17.10 -6.81
C ILE A 430 -14.58 16.84 -7.41
N ALA A 431 -14.37 15.62 -7.95
CA ALA A 431 -13.25 15.35 -8.84
C ALA A 431 -13.51 16.07 -10.17
N ALA A 432 -12.90 17.23 -10.37
CA ALA A 432 -12.82 17.83 -11.70
C ALA A 432 -11.84 16.99 -12.53
N ASN A 433 -12.35 16.18 -13.47
CA ASN A 433 -11.52 15.52 -14.47
C ASN A 433 -11.02 16.56 -15.46
N THR A 434 -9.90 17.18 -15.15
CA THR A 434 -9.06 17.79 -16.16
C THR A 434 -8.29 16.65 -16.82
N GLU A 435 -8.69 16.28 -18.03
CA GLU A 435 -7.87 15.43 -18.89
C GLU A 435 -6.55 16.14 -19.17
N THR A 436 -5.57 15.83 -18.36
CA THR A 436 -4.17 15.73 -18.77
C THR A 436 -3.71 14.40 -18.21
N ALA A 437 -4.08 13.35 -18.93
CA ALA A 437 -3.69 11.99 -18.64
C ALA A 437 -2.19 11.88 -18.83
N MET A 438 -1.43 11.88 -17.75
CA MET A 438 -0.19 11.13 -17.72
C MET A 438 -0.51 9.73 -17.22
N LEU A 439 -0.50 8.81 -18.17
CA LEU A 439 -0.46 7.37 -17.98
C LEU A 439 0.64 7.00 -16.99
N ILE A 440 0.26 6.69 -15.76
CA ILE A 440 1.07 5.83 -14.90
C ILE A 440 0.27 4.54 -14.74
N GLY A 441 0.66 3.55 -15.55
CA GLY A 441 0.15 2.20 -15.46
C GLY A 441 0.49 1.57 -14.13
N ALA A 442 -0.52 1.32 -13.32
CA ALA A 442 -0.42 0.41 -12.20
C ALA A 442 -0.38 -1.02 -12.75
N ALA A 443 0.80 -1.61 -12.80
CA ALA A 443 0.98 -3.03 -13.08
C ALA A 443 0.47 -3.84 -11.88
N LYS A 444 -0.58 -4.62 -12.10
CA LYS A 444 -0.95 -5.73 -11.21
C LYS A 444 0.17 -6.76 -11.21
N PRO A 445 0.56 -7.35 -10.09
CA PRO A 445 1.49 -8.46 -10.09
C PRO A 445 0.78 -9.72 -10.60
N SER A 446 1.19 -10.18 -11.78
CA SER A 446 0.85 -11.51 -12.28
C SER A 446 1.72 -12.53 -11.57
N ALA A 447 1.08 -13.53 -10.97
CA ALA A 447 1.72 -14.70 -10.43
C ALA A 447 2.42 -15.48 -11.56
N VAL A 448 3.75 -15.53 -11.52
CA VAL A 448 4.54 -16.39 -12.39
C VAL A 448 4.74 -17.70 -11.65
N ALA A 449 4.13 -18.75 -12.19
CA ALA A 449 4.39 -20.14 -11.81
C ALA A 449 5.81 -20.53 -12.21
N ASN A 450 6.63 -20.85 -11.22
CA ASN A 450 7.97 -21.40 -11.40
C ASN A 450 7.84 -22.90 -11.75
N ARG A 451 8.24 -23.26 -12.94
CA ARG A 451 8.56 -24.65 -13.30
C ARG A 451 10.08 -24.81 -13.34
N PRO A 452 10.64 -25.84 -12.73
CA PRO A 452 12.07 -26.08 -12.78
C PRO A 452 12.48 -26.71 -14.12
N HIS A 453 13.41 -26.10 -14.81
CA HIS A 453 14.13 -26.73 -15.89
C HIS A 453 15.35 -27.47 -15.32
N VAL A 454 15.31 -28.79 -15.47
CA VAL A 454 16.48 -29.66 -15.34
C VAL A 454 17.27 -29.54 -16.65
N GLY A 455 18.49 -29.01 -16.54
CA GLY A 455 19.46 -29.00 -17.63
C GLY A 455 20.72 -29.74 -17.20
N SER A 456 20.83 -30.99 -17.64
CA SER A 456 22.05 -31.78 -17.58
C SER A 456 23.04 -31.26 -18.59
N GLY A 457 24.24 -30.86 -18.15
CA GLY A 457 25.38 -30.54 -18.99
C GLY A 457 26.64 -31.15 -18.40
N ALA A 458 27.03 -32.30 -18.90
CA ALA A 458 28.34 -32.91 -18.63
C ALA A 458 29.41 -32.16 -19.39
N GLY A 459 30.45 -31.71 -18.70
CA GLY A 459 31.66 -31.14 -19.24
C GLY A 459 32.87 -31.63 -18.45
N SER A 460 33.52 -32.66 -18.93
CA SER A 460 34.79 -33.18 -18.45
C SER A 460 35.93 -32.21 -18.82
N GLY A 461 36.66 -31.77 -17.82
CA GLY A 461 37.95 -31.05 -18.00
C GLY A 461 38.94 -31.44 -16.90
N SER A 462 39.77 -32.38 -17.19
CA SER A 462 40.91 -32.81 -16.38
C SER A 462 42.00 -31.74 -16.38
N GLY A 463 42.33 -31.19 -15.20
CA GLY A 463 43.47 -30.36 -14.95
C GLY A 463 44.07 -30.64 -13.57
N ALA A 464 45.06 -31.54 -13.55
CA ALA A 464 45.82 -31.86 -12.36
C ALA A 464 46.73 -30.70 -11.96
N GLY A 465 46.37 -30.00 -10.89
CA GLY A 465 47.18 -29.04 -10.16
C GLY A 465 47.31 -29.45 -8.72
N MET A 466 48.42 -30.08 -8.37
CA MET A 466 48.76 -30.40 -6.99
C MET A 466 48.99 -29.10 -6.19
N LEU A 467 47.96 -28.65 -5.45
CA LEU A 467 48.15 -27.74 -4.34
C LEU A 467 48.41 -28.54 -3.07
N ARG A 468 49.63 -28.38 -2.53
CA ARG A 468 49.97 -28.85 -1.19
C ARG A 468 48.99 -28.23 -0.19
N MET A 469 48.13 -29.06 0.36
CA MET A 469 47.33 -28.70 1.56
C MET A 469 48.29 -28.53 2.74
N ALA A 470 48.32 -27.32 3.32
CA ALA A 470 48.81 -27.10 4.64
C ALA A 470 47.92 -27.94 5.61
N PRO A 471 48.48 -28.53 6.68
CA PRO A 471 47.67 -29.27 7.64
C PRO A 471 46.63 -28.35 8.26
N SER A 472 45.37 -28.73 8.18
CA SER A 472 44.27 -28.07 8.88
C SER A 472 44.55 -28.09 10.39
N ALA A 473 44.49 -26.91 11.00
CA ALA A 473 44.54 -26.82 12.47
C ALA A 473 43.48 -27.73 13.09
N PRO A 474 43.77 -28.41 14.17
CA PRO A 474 42.80 -29.25 14.88
C PRO A 474 41.58 -28.38 15.29
N PRO A 475 40.35 -28.94 15.30
CA PRO A 475 39.19 -28.19 15.79
C PRO A 475 39.43 -27.74 17.24
N PRO A 476 38.97 -26.53 17.60
CA PRO A 476 39.15 -26.00 18.94
C PRO A 476 38.53 -26.96 19.99
N SER A 477 39.27 -27.27 21.01
CA SER A 477 38.83 -28.17 22.08
C SER A 477 37.63 -27.57 22.85
N PRO A 478 36.75 -28.41 23.45
CA PRO A 478 35.59 -27.94 24.21
C PRO A 478 35.90 -26.90 25.30
N ALA A 479 37.12 -26.94 25.89
CA ALA A 479 37.61 -25.97 26.86
C ALA A 479 37.72 -24.54 26.27
N SER A 480 37.99 -24.35 24.95
CA SER A 480 38.07 -23.04 24.31
C SER A 480 36.70 -22.36 24.12
N LEU A 481 35.63 -23.12 23.98
CA LEU A 481 34.27 -22.64 23.93
C LEU A 481 33.73 -22.20 25.31
N GLU A 482 34.13 -22.88 26.37
CA GLU A 482 33.79 -22.49 27.73
C GLU A 482 34.55 -21.23 28.19
N GLU A 483 35.82 -21.11 27.82
CA GLU A 483 36.59 -19.87 28.05
C GLU A 483 36.09 -18.67 27.26
N ALA A 484 35.57 -18.90 26.04
CA ALA A 484 34.92 -17.87 25.25
C ALA A 484 33.56 -17.46 25.83
N ARG A 485 32.83 -18.38 26.49
CA ARG A 485 31.61 -18.09 27.25
C ARG A 485 31.88 -17.25 28.50
N ALA A 486 32.98 -17.52 29.21
CA ALA A 486 33.35 -16.78 30.42
C ALA A 486 33.86 -15.34 30.13
N ARG A 487 34.33 -15.07 28.94
CA ARG A 487 34.81 -13.73 28.49
C ARG A 487 33.71 -12.87 27.84
N GLY A 488 32.48 -13.35 27.76
CA GLY A 488 31.37 -12.66 27.09
C GLY A 488 30.79 -11.47 27.85
N GLU A 489 31.57 -10.39 27.95
CA GLU A 489 30.97 -9.10 28.23
C GLU A 489 30.09 -8.67 27.06
N ALA A 490 28.90 -8.15 27.35
CA ALA A 490 27.99 -7.66 26.34
C ALA A 490 28.70 -6.68 25.39
N ALA A 491 28.79 -7.00 24.11
CA ALA A 491 29.55 -6.23 23.12
C ALA A 491 28.89 -4.89 22.77
N ALA A 492 27.63 -4.70 23.19
CA ALA A 492 26.94 -3.42 23.10
C ALA A 492 26.22 -3.10 24.43
N SER A 493 26.05 -1.80 24.72
CA SER A 493 25.16 -1.31 25.75
C SER A 493 23.84 -0.89 25.09
N GLY A 494 22.72 -1.23 25.72
CA GLY A 494 21.39 -0.81 25.27
C GLY A 494 20.91 0.40 26.03
N GLN A 495 20.25 1.33 25.35
CA GLN A 495 19.58 2.47 25.93
C GLN A 495 18.22 2.69 25.27
N GLU A 496 17.17 2.85 26.07
CA GLU A 496 15.87 3.28 25.57
C GLU A 496 15.89 4.78 25.26
N LEU A 497 15.47 5.15 24.08
CA LEU A 497 15.30 6.52 23.60
C LEU A 497 13.82 6.77 23.28
N GLY A 498 12.99 6.88 24.33
CA GLY A 498 11.53 6.88 24.16
C GLY A 498 11.04 5.52 23.62
N ASP A 499 10.37 5.53 22.46
CA ASP A 499 9.90 4.30 21.79
C ASP A 499 10.98 3.59 20.95
N LEU A 500 12.21 4.13 20.92
CA LEU A 500 13.32 3.59 20.16
C LEU A 500 14.32 2.90 21.10
N PHE A 501 15.02 1.89 20.60
CA PHE A 501 16.06 1.20 21.31
C PHE A 501 17.40 1.33 20.58
N GLU A 502 18.45 1.83 21.26
CA GLU A 502 19.79 2.02 20.71
C GLU A 502 20.73 0.90 21.20
N TYR A 503 21.43 0.26 20.27
CA TYR A 503 22.61 -0.57 20.54
C TYR A 503 23.85 0.27 20.30
N LYS A 504 24.49 0.73 21.35
CA LYS A 504 25.78 1.43 21.27
C LYS A 504 26.91 0.41 21.39
N LEU A 505 27.68 0.23 20.32
CA LEU A 505 28.81 -0.69 20.34
C LEU A 505 29.91 -0.16 21.27
N LYS A 506 30.51 -1.04 22.07
CA LYS A 506 31.62 -0.69 22.97
C LYS A 506 32.93 -0.47 22.21
N ASP A 507 33.15 -1.32 21.19
CA ASP A 507 34.36 -1.27 20.38
C ASP A 507 34.16 -0.36 19.15
N ARG A 508 35.22 0.38 18.82
CA ARG A 508 35.23 1.21 17.61
C ARG A 508 35.33 0.36 16.37
N VAL A 509 34.48 0.67 15.38
CA VAL A 509 34.35 -0.11 14.15
C VAL A 509 35.27 0.42 13.07
N LYS A 510 35.94 -0.51 12.35
CA LYS A 510 36.66 -0.26 11.12
C LYS A 510 35.98 -0.94 9.96
N LEU A 511 35.43 -0.16 9.03
CA LEU A 511 34.71 -0.69 7.88
C LEU A 511 35.00 0.19 6.64
N LYS A 512 35.64 -0.39 5.65
CA LYS A 512 35.96 0.34 4.42
C LYS A 512 34.69 0.62 3.62
N LYS A 513 34.73 1.62 2.76
CA LYS A 513 33.66 1.90 1.80
C LYS A 513 33.39 0.67 0.92
N ASN A 514 32.11 0.46 0.59
CA ASN A 514 31.60 -0.67 -0.17
C ASN A 514 31.89 -2.04 0.48
N GLN A 515 31.94 -2.08 1.82
CA GLN A 515 32.06 -3.33 2.57
C GLN A 515 30.95 -3.47 3.58
N SER A 516 30.63 -4.72 3.89
CA SER A 516 29.69 -5.09 4.95
C SER A 516 30.41 -5.77 6.09
N ALA A 517 29.90 -5.61 7.31
CA ALA A 517 30.42 -6.25 8.50
C ALA A 517 29.30 -6.86 9.33
N LEU A 518 29.62 -7.98 10.01
CA LEU A 518 28.82 -8.47 11.13
C LEU A 518 29.40 -7.90 12.41
N VAL A 519 28.60 -7.10 13.12
CA VAL A 519 29.00 -6.51 14.41
C VAL A 519 28.18 -7.16 15.53
N PRO A 520 28.80 -7.55 16.65
CA PRO A 520 28.10 -8.18 17.75
C PRO A 520 27.26 -7.15 18.50
N ILE A 521 25.96 -7.43 18.69
CA ILE A 521 25.03 -6.55 19.40
C ILE A 521 24.55 -7.13 20.74
N ALA A 522 24.54 -8.46 20.86
CA ALA A 522 24.11 -9.13 22.08
C ALA A 522 24.88 -10.43 22.26
N GLN A 523 25.26 -10.72 23.50
CA GLN A 523 25.73 -12.03 23.92
C GLN A 523 25.27 -12.23 25.35
N THR A 524 24.24 -13.05 25.53
CA THR A 524 23.59 -13.20 26.85
C THR A 524 23.00 -14.58 27.04
N GLU A 525 22.91 -15.01 28.27
CA GLU A 525 22.11 -16.17 28.64
C GLU A 525 20.62 -15.78 28.57
N ILE A 526 19.80 -16.74 28.15
CA ILE A 526 18.36 -16.60 28.05
C ILE A 526 17.66 -17.78 28.75
N GLU A 527 16.38 -17.61 29.06
CA GLU A 527 15.52 -18.74 29.40
C GLU A 527 14.86 -19.25 28.14
N ALA A 528 15.00 -20.54 27.84
CA ALA A 528 14.33 -21.17 26.71
C ALA A 528 13.88 -22.60 27.09
N GLU A 529 12.61 -22.88 26.79
CA GLU A 529 11.99 -24.19 26.99
C GLU A 529 11.69 -24.80 25.62
N LYS A 530 12.13 -26.05 25.41
CA LYS A 530 11.84 -26.79 24.18
C LYS A 530 10.41 -27.27 24.17
N VAL A 531 9.69 -26.96 23.13
CA VAL A 531 8.31 -27.41 22.91
C VAL A 531 8.10 -27.81 21.44
N SER A 532 7.05 -28.55 21.19
CA SER A 532 6.55 -28.81 19.84
C SER A 532 5.29 -27.99 19.64
N LEU A 533 5.17 -27.23 18.56
CA LEU A 533 4.04 -26.36 18.23
C LEU A 533 3.22 -26.97 17.11
N TRP A 534 1.94 -27.17 17.34
CA TRP A 534 1.01 -27.59 16.30
C TRP A 534 -0.12 -26.56 16.11
N SER A 535 -0.42 -26.27 14.85
CA SER A 535 -1.55 -25.44 14.44
C SER A 535 -2.18 -26.04 13.19
N GLY A 536 -3.49 -25.96 13.06
CA GLY A 536 -4.24 -26.44 11.88
C GLY A 536 -3.79 -25.82 10.55
N THR A 537 -3.07 -24.70 10.60
CA THR A 537 -2.50 -24.01 9.42
C THR A 537 -1.14 -24.56 8.98
N ILE A 538 -0.46 -25.35 9.82
CA ILE A 538 0.92 -25.85 9.58
C ILE A 538 0.95 -27.15 8.74
N GLY A 539 -0.16 -27.56 8.10
CA GLY A 539 -0.18 -28.73 7.21
C GLY A 539 -0.18 -30.11 7.90
N ALA A 540 -0.07 -31.17 7.13
CA ALA A 540 -0.40 -32.55 7.49
C ALA A 540 0.32 -33.12 8.74
N GLY A 541 -0.28 -32.97 9.90
CA GLY A 541 -0.08 -33.86 11.06
C GLY A 541 1.22 -33.72 11.87
N ARG A 542 2.28 -33.09 11.38
CA ARG A 542 3.53 -32.92 12.09
C ARG A 542 3.70 -31.53 12.68
N PRO A 543 3.92 -31.40 14.01
CA PRO A 543 4.20 -30.14 14.66
C PRO A 543 5.57 -29.57 14.26
N LEU A 544 5.80 -28.32 14.57
CA LEU A 544 7.11 -27.67 14.48
C LEU A 544 7.83 -27.78 15.82
N ARG A 545 9.14 -28.00 15.79
CA ARG A 545 10.01 -27.78 16.96
C ARG A 545 10.07 -26.30 17.26
N GLY A 546 9.83 -25.94 18.50
CA GLY A 546 9.82 -24.56 18.95
C GLY A 546 10.54 -24.36 20.27
N LEU A 547 10.72 -23.10 20.60
CA LEU A 547 11.25 -22.64 21.87
C LEU A 547 10.33 -21.58 22.46
N TRP A 548 9.93 -21.76 23.73
CA TRP A 548 9.48 -20.67 24.56
C TRP A 548 10.70 -19.90 25.05
N LEU A 549 11.03 -18.82 24.37
CA LEU A 549 12.16 -17.96 24.70
C LEU A 549 11.69 -16.79 25.56
N LYS A 550 12.36 -16.57 26.70
CA LYS A 550 12.17 -15.39 27.54
C LYS A 550 13.44 -14.56 27.52
N ASN A 551 13.30 -13.28 27.18
CA ASN A 551 14.39 -12.35 27.21
C ASN A 551 14.69 -11.91 28.65
N THR A 552 15.75 -12.45 29.23
CA THR A 552 16.21 -12.12 30.59
C THR A 552 17.27 -11.02 30.63
N SER A 553 17.65 -10.49 29.45
CA SER A 553 18.63 -9.41 29.35
C SER A 553 17.96 -8.02 29.44
N PRO A 554 18.75 -6.97 29.71
CA PRO A 554 18.25 -5.58 29.65
C PRO A 554 18.11 -5.05 28.22
N LEU A 555 18.47 -5.84 27.20
CA LEU A 555 18.43 -5.45 25.80
C LEU A 555 17.11 -5.87 25.16
N THR A 556 16.50 -5.03 24.36
CA THR A 556 15.46 -5.45 23.42
C THR A 556 16.12 -6.22 22.27
N PHE A 557 15.70 -7.43 21.97
CA PHE A 557 16.14 -8.14 20.76
C PHE A 557 15.28 -7.66 19.60
N ASP A 558 15.90 -7.05 18.61
CA ASP A 558 15.20 -6.58 17.43
C ASP A 558 14.75 -7.75 16.54
N GLY A 559 13.73 -7.54 15.68
CA GLY A 559 13.23 -8.57 14.78
C GLY A 559 14.28 -9.00 13.75
N GLY A 560 14.40 -10.30 13.51
CA GLY A 560 15.37 -10.83 12.56
C GLY A 560 15.35 -12.34 12.41
N SER A 561 16.31 -12.87 11.65
CA SER A 561 16.50 -14.30 11.51
C SER A 561 17.23 -14.88 12.73
N PHE A 562 16.91 -16.11 13.09
CA PHE A 562 17.67 -16.84 14.08
C PHE A 562 17.97 -18.27 13.64
N SER A 563 19.12 -18.78 14.06
CA SER A 563 19.49 -20.19 13.91
C SER A 563 19.63 -20.85 15.29
N VAL A 564 19.23 -22.10 15.38
CA VAL A 564 19.32 -22.91 16.59
C VAL A 564 20.39 -23.97 16.42
N LEU A 565 21.31 -24.02 17.37
CA LEU A 565 22.32 -25.05 17.50
C LEU A 565 21.95 -25.94 18.72
N GLU A 566 21.77 -27.23 18.48
CA GLU A 566 21.48 -28.21 19.53
C GLU A 566 22.58 -29.26 19.53
N ASN A 567 23.25 -29.47 20.66
CA ASN A 567 24.40 -30.36 20.76
C ASN A 567 25.48 -30.07 19.70
N GLU A 568 25.78 -28.77 19.47
CA GLU A 568 26.77 -28.27 18.51
C GLU A 568 26.39 -28.55 17.03
N VAL A 569 25.20 -29.04 16.75
CA VAL A 569 24.69 -29.32 15.39
C VAL A 569 23.60 -28.29 15.07
N PHE A 570 23.59 -27.86 13.82
CA PHE A 570 22.51 -27.01 13.31
C PHE A 570 21.17 -27.75 13.34
N ALA A 571 20.23 -27.23 14.14
CA ALA A 571 18.93 -27.85 14.38
C ALA A 571 17.80 -27.21 13.54
N GLY A 572 18.04 -26.03 13.02
CA GLY A 572 17.08 -25.29 12.18
C GLY A 572 17.18 -23.79 12.37
N GLU A 573 16.32 -23.07 11.66
CA GLU A 573 16.27 -21.59 11.64
C GLU A 573 14.83 -21.08 11.56
N GLY A 574 14.64 -19.81 11.88
CA GLY A 574 13.35 -19.15 11.83
C GLY A 574 13.47 -17.62 11.86
N LEU A 575 12.33 -16.98 11.98
CA LEU A 575 12.21 -15.53 12.13
C LEU A 575 11.59 -15.21 13.48
N THR A 576 12.01 -14.11 14.07
CA THR A 576 11.41 -13.57 15.28
C THR A 576 11.07 -12.11 15.13
N ASP A 577 9.95 -11.71 15.72
CA ASP A 577 9.62 -10.30 15.95
C ASP A 577 10.49 -9.74 17.10
N PRO A 578 10.49 -8.42 17.31
CA PRO A 578 11.18 -7.83 18.46
C PRO A 578 10.72 -8.43 19.80
N ILE A 579 11.68 -8.67 20.72
CA ILE A 579 11.42 -9.23 22.05
C ILE A 579 12.00 -8.28 23.11
N LYS A 580 11.13 -7.62 23.85
CA LYS A 580 11.51 -6.67 24.91
C LYS A 580 12.08 -7.39 26.15
N PRO A 581 12.80 -6.69 27.04
CA PRO A 581 13.21 -7.23 28.32
C PRO A 581 12.04 -7.81 29.12
N GLY A 582 12.21 -9.04 29.64
CA GLY A 582 11.18 -9.75 30.37
C GLY A 582 10.09 -10.41 29.53
N GLU A 583 9.97 -10.09 28.25
CA GLU A 583 8.98 -10.66 27.35
C GLU A 583 9.29 -12.12 27.02
N ARG A 584 8.22 -12.91 26.88
CA ARG A 584 8.27 -14.33 26.50
C ARG A 584 7.66 -14.49 25.08
N ARG A 585 8.35 -15.21 24.20
CA ARG A 585 7.95 -15.44 22.82
C ARG A 585 8.09 -16.90 22.43
N LEU A 586 7.08 -17.42 21.73
CA LEU A 586 7.15 -18.73 21.10
C LEU A 586 7.72 -18.58 19.68
N ILE A 587 8.83 -19.27 19.42
CA ILE A 587 9.50 -19.29 18.11
C ILE A 587 9.64 -20.73 17.62
N SER A 588 9.57 -20.94 16.30
CA SER A 588 9.70 -22.27 15.69
C SER A 588 10.89 -22.30 14.72
N TYR A 589 11.60 -23.46 14.64
CA TYR A 589 12.85 -23.55 13.87
C TYR A 589 12.99 -24.80 13.01
N ALA A 590 12.19 -25.86 13.23
CA ALA A 590 12.26 -27.12 12.47
C ALA A 590 10.94 -27.88 12.53
N THR A 591 10.79 -28.92 11.72
CA THR A 591 9.68 -29.87 11.83
C THR A 591 10.02 -30.94 12.88
N ASP A 592 9.08 -31.24 13.77
CA ASP A 592 9.20 -32.32 14.73
C ASP A 592 8.77 -33.67 14.10
N LEU A 593 9.72 -34.52 13.79
CA LEU A 593 9.45 -35.81 13.18
C LEU A 593 9.01 -36.87 14.19
N GLY A 594 9.21 -36.62 15.49
CA GLY A 594 8.88 -37.53 16.58
C GLY A 594 7.41 -37.50 17.01
N LEU A 595 6.67 -36.42 16.67
CA LEU A 595 5.26 -36.29 17.00
C LEU A 595 4.39 -36.32 15.75
N LEU A 596 3.19 -36.92 15.90
CA LEU A 596 2.12 -36.86 14.93
C LEU A 596 0.86 -36.36 15.65
N VAL A 597 0.20 -35.36 15.09
CA VAL A 597 -1.02 -34.75 15.66
C VAL A 597 -2.15 -34.85 14.65
N GLU A 598 -3.29 -35.36 15.08
CA GLU A 598 -4.52 -35.43 14.31
C GLU A 598 -5.60 -34.61 15.01
N ALA A 599 -6.38 -33.88 14.25
CA ALA A 599 -7.52 -33.13 14.75
C ALA A 599 -8.80 -33.69 14.12
N SER A 600 -9.73 -34.12 14.94
CA SER A 600 -11.07 -34.54 14.51
C SER A 600 -12.10 -33.60 15.07
N ARG A 601 -12.96 -33.05 14.19
CA ARG A 601 -14.00 -32.09 14.57
C ARG A 601 -15.37 -32.76 14.44
N ASN A 602 -16.18 -32.60 15.47
CA ASN A 602 -17.55 -33.10 15.51
C ASN A 602 -18.48 -31.97 15.98
N SER A 603 -19.53 -31.71 15.19
CA SER A 603 -20.56 -30.73 15.52
C SER A 603 -21.77 -31.47 16.12
N GLN A 604 -22.27 -30.99 17.24
CA GLN A 604 -23.50 -31.50 17.82
C GLN A 604 -24.72 -30.80 17.20
N PRO A 605 -25.89 -31.46 17.20
CA PRO A 605 -27.13 -30.80 16.77
C PRO A 605 -27.37 -29.51 17.56
N GLN A 606 -27.93 -28.53 16.89
CA GLN A 606 -28.34 -27.27 17.49
C GLN A 606 -29.37 -27.53 18.57
N HIS A 607 -29.20 -26.97 19.77
CA HIS A 607 -30.12 -27.08 20.89
C HIS A 607 -30.65 -25.68 21.22
N VAL A 608 -31.96 -25.58 21.40
CA VAL A 608 -32.60 -24.34 21.87
C VAL A 608 -32.33 -24.20 23.37
N ALA A 609 -31.62 -23.15 23.75
CA ALA A 609 -31.22 -22.90 25.13
C ALA A 609 -32.20 -21.97 25.85
N ARG A 610 -32.78 -21.02 25.12
CA ARG A 610 -33.68 -20.02 25.67
C ARG A 610 -34.63 -19.49 24.60
N VAL A 611 -35.89 -19.29 24.99
CA VAL A 611 -36.89 -18.61 24.16
C VAL A 611 -37.49 -17.45 24.94
N MET A 612 -37.62 -16.33 24.31
CA MET A 612 -38.14 -15.11 24.90
C MET A 612 -39.14 -14.45 23.97
N ILE A 613 -40.26 -14.06 24.50
CA ILE A 613 -41.25 -13.23 23.81
C ILE A 613 -41.30 -11.87 24.49
N SER A 614 -41.06 -10.82 23.73
CA SER A 614 -41.13 -9.45 24.24
C SER A 614 -41.49 -8.48 23.10
N LYS A 615 -42.42 -7.56 23.38
CA LYS A 615 -42.84 -6.50 22.45
C LYS A 615 -43.18 -7.00 21.04
N GLY A 616 -43.90 -8.11 20.95
CA GLY A 616 -44.31 -8.66 19.67
C GLY A 616 -43.26 -9.46 18.88
N VAL A 617 -42.10 -9.73 19.47
CA VAL A 617 -41.02 -10.52 18.88
C VAL A 617 -40.76 -11.76 19.73
N LEU A 618 -40.75 -12.92 19.08
CA LEU A 618 -40.24 -14.16 19.65
C LEU A 618 -38.76 -14.29 19.26
N THR A 619 -37.90 -14.36 20.26
CA THR A 619 -36.46 -14.58 20.08
C THR A 619 -36.10 -15.98 20.58
N GLU A 620 -35.61 -16.81 19.68
CA GLU A 620 -35.08 -18.13 19.98
C GLU A 620 -33.53 -18.02 20.05
N VAL A 621 -32.97 -18.37 21.20
CA VAL A 621 -31.50 -18.45 21.37
C VAL A 621 -31.14 -19.93 21.44
N SER A 622 -30.36 -20.35 20.45
CA SER A 622 -29.89 -21.72 20.35
C SER A 622 -28.38 -21.81 20.56
N GLU A 623 -27.93 -22.88 21.16
CA GLU A 623 -26.52 -23.21 21.32
C GLU A 623 -26.09 -24.20 20.24
N LEU A 624 -25.02 -23.84 19.52
CA LEU A 624 -24.32 -24.74 18.63
C LEU A 624 -23.01 -25.17 19.30
N HIS A 625 -22.90 -26.44 19.63
CA HIS A 625 -21.71 -27.03 20.23
C HIS A 625 -20.83 -27.69 19.18
N GLU A 626 -19.56 -27.39 19.21
CA GLU A 626 -18.56 -27.99 18.34
C GLU A 626 -17.39 -28.50 19.19
N ARG A 627 -17.06 -29.77 19.04
CA ARG A 627 -15.97 -30.42 19.76
C ARG A 627 -14.84 -30.79 18.82
N THR A 628 -13.67 -30.23 19.04
CA THR A 628 -12.44 -30.63 18.36
C THR A 628 -11.63 -31.52 19.28
N LEU A 629 -11.36 -32.75 18.84
CA LEU A 629 -10.49 -33.68 19.55
C LEU A 629 -9.10 -33.69 18.88
N TYR A 630 -8.10 -33.23 19.59
CA TYR A 630 -6.70 -33.34 19.18
C TYR A 630 -6.09 -34.60 19.76
N THR A 631 -5.50 -35.46 18.92
CA THR A 631 -4.82 -36.69 19.30
C THR A 631 -3.36 -36.60 18.90
N ALA A 632 -2.46 -36.57 19.88
CA ALA A 632 -1.03 -36.44 19.70
C ALA A 632 -0.34 -37.78 20.02
N ARG A 633 0.41 -38.33 19.08
CA ARG A 633 1.15 -39.58 19.21
C ARG A 633 2.66 -39.29 19.20
N ASN A 634 3.34 -39.66 20.27
CA ASN A 634 4.79 -39.60 20.40
C ASN A 634 5.45 -40.89 19.95
N GLN A 635 6.35 -40.81 18.98
CA GLN A 635 7.12 -41.93 18.45
C GLN A 635 8.54 -42.00 18.99
N ASP A 636 8.97 -40.98 19.78
CA ASP A 636 10.31 -40.90 20.36
C ASP A 636 10.44 -41.59 21.70
N GLN A 637 11.71 -41.75 22.13
CA GLN A 637 12.07 -42.33 23.44
C GLN A 637 11.87 -41.31 24.59
N GLY A 638 11.88 -40.02 24.33
CA GLY A 638 11.69 -38.97 25.35
C GLY A 638 10.26 -38.43 25.36
N ALA A 639 9.82 -37.95 26.51
CA ALA A 639 8.58 -37.19 26.61
C ALA A 639 8.67 -35.85 25.84
N ARG A 640 7.55 -35.37 25.32
CA ARG A 640 7.46 -34.14 24.55
C ARG A 640 6.37 -33.23 25.13
N THR A 641 6.67 -31.95 25.25
CA THR A 641 5.68 -30.93 25.57
C THR A 641 5.15 -30.37 24.26
N LEU A 642 3.87 -30.63 23.98
CA LEU A 642 3.17 -30.13 22.77
C LEU A 642 2.33 -28.90 23.12
N VAL A 643 2.48 -27.85 22.37
CA VAL A 643 1.61 -26.67 22.38
C VAL A 643 0.67 -26.75 21.17
N ILE A 644 -0.62 -26.83 21.43
CA ILE A 644 -1.65 -26.87 20.41
C ILE A 644 -2.26 -25.47 20.31
N GLU A 645 -2.18 -24.86 19.13
CA GLU A 645 -2.88 -23.62 18.79
C GLU A 645 -4.26 -23.95 18.23
N HIS A 646 -5.29 -23.69 19.04
CA HIS A 646 -6.67 -23.79 18.64
C HIS A 646 -7.16 -22.40 18.22
N PRO A 647 -7.79 -22.23 17.04
CA PRO A 647 -8.22 -20.92 16.55
C PRO A 647 -9.31 -20.32 17.45
N ALA A 648 -9.13 -19.07 17.89
CA ALA A 648 -10.14 -18.29 18.56
C ALA A 648 -11.07 -17.67 17.50
N ARG A 649 -12.22 -18.30 17.29
CA ARG A 649 -13.20 -17.89 16.26
C ARG A 649 -14.12 -16.78 16.79
N VAL A 650 -14.48 -15.85 15.93
CA VAL A 650 -15.46 -14.79 16.23
C VAL A 650 -16.80 -15.43 16.60
N GLU A 651 -17.47 -14.92 17.61
CA GLU A 651 -18.76 -15.41 18.16
C GLU A 651 -18.72 -16.81 18.83
N TRP A 652 -17.58 -17.52 18.83
CA TRP A 652 -17.41 -18.77 19.53
C TRP A 652 -16.70 -18.56 20.87
N GLN A 653 -17.12 -19.27 21.87
CA GLN A 653 -16.54 -19.25 23.22
C GLN A 653 -16.18 -20.66 23.64
N LEU A 654 -15.11 -20.80 24.41
CA LEU A 654 -14.77 -22.10 25.01
C LEU A 654 -15.86 -22.49 26.00
N ALA A 655 -16.32 -23.74 25.94
CA ALA A 655 -17.28 -24.28 26.89
C ALA A 655 -16.65 -24.33 28.28
N LYS A 656 -17.45 -24.12 29.34
CA LYS A 656 -16.99 -24.10 30.76
C LYS A 656 -16.31 -25.39 31.22
N ALA A 657 -16.58 -26.51 30.56
CA ALA A 657 -15.98 -27.82 30.89
C ALA A 657 -14.59 -28.05 30.25
N VAL A 658 -14.10 -27.12 29.41
CA VAL A 658 -12.80 -27.26 28.75
C VAL A 658 -11.67 -26.86 29.70
N LYS A 659 -10.52 -27.56 29.58
CA LYS A 659 -9.28 -27.11 30.24
C LYS A 659 -9.01 -25.66 29.84
N GLU A 660 -8.74 -24.79 30.79
CA GLU A 660 -8.33 -23.41 30.46
C GLU A 660 -7.08 -23.40 29.60
N PRO A 661 -7.02 -22.55 28.57
CA PRO A 661 -5.83 -22.41 27.76
C PRO A 661 -4.68 -21.85 28.61
N ASP A 662 -3.48 -22.40 28.41
CA ASP A 662 -2.26 -21.93 29.08
C ASP A 662 -1.88 -20.51 28.68
N GLU A 663 -2.32 -20.09 27.46
CA GLU A 663 -2.17 -18.73 26.96
C GLU A 663 -3.31 -18.37 25.99
N LYS A 664 -3.76 -17.12 26.06
CA LYS A 664 -4.71 -16.51 25.12
C LYS A 664 -3.95 -15.46 24.30
N ALA A 665 -3.67 -15.77 23.05
CA ALA A 665 -3.04 -14.85 22.11
C ALA A 665 -4.07 -14.33 21.09
N PRO A 666 -3.82 -13.23 20.38
CA PRO A 666 -4.72 -12.74 19.34
C PRO A 666 -5.03 -13.83 18.30
N GLY A 667 -6.30 -14.20 18.19
CA GLY A 667 -6.78 -15.19 17.22
C GLY A 667 -6.54 -16.66 17.57
N VAL A 668 -5.90 -17.01 18.71
CA VAL A 668 -5.63 -18.40 19.09
C VAL A 668 -5.66 -18.61 20.59
N TYR A 669 -6.09 -19.81 20.98
CA TYR A 669 -5.93 -20.37 22.32
C TYR A 669 -4.78 -21.38 22.29
N ARG A 670 -3.80 -21.26 23.21
CA ARG A 670 -2.69 -22.20 23.32
C ARG A 670 -2.91 -23.15 24.48
N PHE A 671 -2.92 -24.43 24.18
CA PHE A 671 -3.05 -25.52 25.16
C PHE A 671 -1.78 -26.32 25.23
N ARG A 672 -1.27 -26.54 26.44
CA ARG A 672 -0.09 -27.34 26.69
C ARG A 672 -0.51 -28.78 26.99
N VAL A 673 0.09 -29.75 26.30
CA VAL A 673 -0.19 -31.18 26.41
C VAL A 673 1.14 -31.92 26.58
N GLU A 674 1.29 -32.64 27.65
CA GLU A 674 2.42 -33.55 27.84
C GLU A 674 2.13 -34.85 27.10
N VAL A 675 3.06 -35.29 26.24
CA VAL A 675 2.97 -36.53 25.49
C VAL A 675 4.12 -37.44 25.88
N PRO A 676 3.87 -38.45 26.77
CA PRO A 676 4.92 -39.34 27.24
C PRO A 676 5.57 -40.11 26.08
N SER A 677 6.75 -40.67 26.36
CA SER A 677 7.49 -41.49 25.42
C SER A 677 6.64 -42.66 24.89
N LYS A 678 6.62 -42.87 23.56
CA LYS A 678 5.88 -43.95 22.90
C LYS A 678 4.37 -43.97 23.18
N ALA A 679 3.80 -42.88 23.67
CA ALA A 679 2.40 -42.80 24.11
C ALA A 679 1.57 -41.88 23.24
N THR A 680 0.26 -41.92 23.44
CA THR A 680 -0.73 -41.04 22.80
C THR A 680 -1.43 -40.23 23.91
N SER A 681 -1.54 -38.92 23.70
CA SER A 681 -2.29 -38.01 24.55
C SER A 681 -3.41 -37.36 23.76
N SER A 682 -4.55 -37.08 24.38
CA SER A 682 -5.68 -36.43 23.73
C SER A 682 -6.10 -35.16 24.46
N LEU A 683 -6.47 -34.13 23.69
CA LEU A 683 -7.02 -32.88 24.19
C LEU A 683 -8.37 -32.65 23.53
N PRO A 684 -9.51 -32.76 24.23
CA PRO A 684 -10.79 -32.27 23.74
C PRO A 684 -10.90 -30.77 23.96
N VAL A 685 -11.28 -30.04 22.94
CA VAL A 685 -11.63 -28.61 23.01
C VAL A 685 -13.07 -28.46 22.51
N GLU A 686 -13.93 -27.97 23.35
CA GLU A 686 -15.33 -27.73 23.03
C GLU A 686 -15.60 -26.24 22.98
N GLU A 687 -16.30 -25.81 21.95
CA GLU A 687 -16.69 -24.42 21.71
C GLU A 687 -18.20 -24.34 21.58
N VAL A 688 -18.74 -23.23 22.02
CA VAL A 688 -20.18 -22.93 21.98
C VAL A 688 -20.39 -21.60 21.26
N ARG A 689 -21.35 -21.59 20.35
CA ARG A 689 -21.83 -20.38 19.69
C ARG A 689 -23.30 -20.18 19.96
N MET A 690 -23.67 -18.99 20.41
CA MET A 690 -25.05 -18.57 20.57
C MET A 690 -25.59 -18.03 19.26
N LEU A 691 -26.74 -18.56 18.83
CA LEU A 691 -27.46 -18.11 17.63
C LEU A 691 -28.80 -17.56 18.09
N ALA A 692 -29.10 -16.32 17.77
CA ALA A 692 -30.40 -15.72 18.05
C ALA A 692 -31.21 -15.60 16.75
N THR A 693 -32.38 -16.22 16.72
CA THR A 693 -33.35 -16.11 15.61
C THR A 693 -34.57 -15.38 16.09
N THR A 694 -35.05 -14.40 15.38
CA THR A 694 -36.21 -13.58 15.74
C THR A 694 -37.36 -13.84 14.78
N TYR A 695 -38.57 -13.96 15.35
CA TYR A 695 -39.83 -14.11 14.62
C TYR A 695 -40.79 -13.04 15.11
N GLU A 696 -41.39 -12.29 14.20
CA GLU A 696 -42.48 -11.37 14.53
C GLU A 696 -43.77 -12.15 14.81
N LEU A 697 -44.37 -11.96 15.96
CA LEU A 697 -45.62 -12.66 16.36
C LEU A 697 -46.75 -12.43 15.36
N GLY A 698 -46.80 -11.23 14.78
CA GLY A 698 -47.79 -10.90 13.74
C GLY A 698 -47.72 -11.77 12.49
N ASN A 699 -46.58 -12.39 12.19
CA ASN A 699 -46.36 -13.18 10.98
C ASN A 699 -46.42 -14.69 11.21
N LEU A 700 -46.52 -15.15 12.46
CA LEU A 700 -46.61 -16.58 12.77
C LEU A 700 -47.98 -17.17 12.39
N SER A 701 -47.95 -18.35 11.73
CA SER A 701 -49.14 -19.16 11.44
C SER A 701 -49.38 -20.17 12.56
N GLU A 702 -50.62 -20.69 12.63
CA GLU A 702 -51.02 -21.73 13.57
C GLU A 702 -50.16 -23.02 13.40
N ASP A 703 -49.86 -23.40 12.16
CA ASP A 703 -49.02 -24.55 11.84
C ASP A 703 -47.59 -24.39 12.36
N GLN A 704 -47.01 -23.18 12.23
CA GLN A 704 -45.68 -22.87 12.76
C GLN A 704 -45.65 -22.94 14.28
N ILE A 705 -46.67 -22.38 14.97
CA ILE A 705 -46.78 -22.47 16.41
C ILE A 705 -46.93 -23.94 16.86
N GLY A 706 -47.73 -24.74 16.11
CA GLY A 706 -47.89 -26.17 16.37
C GLY A 706 -46.55 -26.94 16.16
N LEU A 707 -45.76 -26.55 15.20
CA LEU A 707 -44.44 -27.12 14.93
C LEU A 707 -43.45 -26.81 16.07
N PHE A 708 -43.39 -25.55 16.50
CA PHE A 708 -42.53 -25.12 17.62
C PHE A 708 -42.93 -25.84 18.93
N ALA A 709 -44.21 -26.00 19.18
CA ALA A 709 -44.69 -26.73 20.35
C ALA A 709 -44.34 -28.25 20.30
N LYS A 710 -44.44 -28.88 19.12
CA LYS A 710 -44.07 -30.31 18.92
C LYS A 710 -42.55 -30.53 19.04
N GLN A 711 -41.75 -29.58 18.59
CA GLN A 711 -40.29 -29.65 18.69
C GLN A 711 -39.78 -29.30 20.10
N GLY A 712 -40.67 -28.88 21.02
CA GLY A 712 -40.23 -28.42 22.33
C GLY A 712 -39.55 -27.07 22.34
N THR A 713 -39.64 -26.30 21.23
CA THR A 713 -39.02 -25.00 21.08
C THR A 713 -39.68 -23.92 21.94
N ILE A 714 -40.98 -24.09 22.26
CA ILE A 714 -41.75 -23.16 23.09
C ILE A 714 -42.47 -23.90 24.21
N THR A 715 -42.65 -23.25 25.36
CA THR A 715 -43.44 -23.84 26.48
C THR A 715 -44.94 -23.88 26.17
N GLY A 716 -45.67 -24.72 26.94
CA GLY A 716 -47.14 -24.78 26.81
C GLY A 716 -47.82 -23.43 27.01
N GLU A 717 -47.32 -22.62 27.96
CA GLU A 717 -47.79 -21.27 28.23
C GLU A 717 -47.57 -20.33 27.05
N MET A 718 -46.41 -20.37 26.42
CA MET A 718 -46.11 -19.61 25.19
C MET A 718 -47.01 -20.04 24.03
N ALA A 719 -47.20 -21.34 23.86
CA ALA A 719 -48.08 -21.87 22.80
C ALA A 719 -49.55 -21.40 22.98
N GLU A 720 -50.07 -21.42 24.19
CA GLU A 720 -51.44 -20.94 24.48
C GLU A 720 -51.57 -19.42 24.29
N ALA A 721 -50.56 -18.63 24.68
CA ALA A 721 -50.56 -17.20 24.42
C ALA A 721 -50.50 -16.88 22.91
N LEU A 722 -49.67 -17.58 22.15
CA LEU A 722 -49.56 -17.44 20.68
C LEU A 722 -50.85 -17.86 19.96
N LYS A 723 -51.56 -18.94 20.42
CA LYS A 723 -52.87 -19.34 19.88
C LYS A 723 -53.95 -18.27 20.09
N LYS A 724 -53.94 -17.57 21.25
CA LYS A 724 -54.86 -16.46 21.48
C LYS A 724 -54.60 -15.30 20.51
N ILE A 725 -53.33 -14.98 20.22
CA ILE A 725 -52.96 -13.94 19.26
C ILE A 725 -53.40 -14.33 17.84
N THR A 726 -53.17 -15.60 17.41
CA THR A 726 -53.58 -16.06 16.08
C THR A 726 -55.12 -16.08 15.94
N ALA A 727 -55.86 -16.47 17.00
CA ALA A 727 -57.32 -16.41 17.02
C ALA A 727 -57.82 -14.97 16.87
N GLN A 728 -57.22 -14.01 17.58
CA GLN A 728 -57.59 -12.59 17.45
C GLN A 728 -57.27 -12.04 16.07
N LYS A 729 -56.13 -12.44 15.46
CA LYS A 729 -55.77 -12.10 14.08
C LYS A 729 -56.80 -12.64 13.06
N ALA A 730 -57.29 -13.87 13.26
CA ALA A 730 -58.33 -14.44 12.43
C ALA A 730 -59.64 -13.64 12.51
N VAL A 731 -59.99 -13.08 13.71
CA VAL A 731 -61.13 -12.17 13.86
C VAL A 731 -60.95 -10.91 13.02
N VAL A 732 -59.77 -10.28 13.06
CA VAL A 732 -59.50 -9.10 12.27
C VAL A 732 -59.60 -9.41 10.77
N ALA A 733 -58.94 -10.48 10.29
CA ALA A 733 -58.98 -10.89 8.91
C ALA A 733 -60.41 -11.15 8.39
N LYS A 734 -61.24 -11.77 9.22
CA LYS A 734 -62.68 -12.00 8.90
C LYS A 734 -63.45 -10.68 8.74
N LEU A 735 -63.23 -9.71 9.59
CA LEU A 735 -63.88 -8.41 9.50
C LEU A 735 -63.39 -7.62 8.24
N GLU A 736 -62.14 -7.74 7.88
CA GLU A 736 -61.60 -7.17 6.65
C GLU A 736 -62.22 -7.82 5.39
N GLU A 737 -62.32 -9.15 5.36
CA GLU A 737 -63.02 -9.88 4.28
C GLU A 737 -64.48 -9.46 4.16
N GLU A 738 -65.18 -9.31 5.29
CA GLU A 738 -66.56 -8.84 5.30
C GLU A 738 -66.68 -7.41 4.75
N MET A 739 -65.76 -6.52 5.06
CA MET A 739 -65.72 -5.16 4.53
C MET A 739 -65.48 -5.18 3.00
N GLU A 740 -64.51 -5.97 2.53
CA GLU A 740 -64.20 -6.10 1.10
C GLU A 740 -65.40 -6.64 0.31
N ASN A 741 -66.04 -7.65 0.85
CA ASN A 741 -67.28 -8.22 0.20
C ASN A 741 -68.40 -7.18 0.09
N ARG A 742 -68.62 -6.39 1.14
CA ARG A 742 -69.62 -5.31 1.09
C ARG A 742 -69.23 -4.18 0.16
N GLN A 743 -67.95 -3.88 0.05
CA GLN A 743 -67.42 -2.89 -0.91
C GLN A 743 -67.65 -3.35 -2.36
N LYS A 744 -67.46 -4.62 -2.67
CA LYS A 744 -67.71 -5.21 -3.99
C LYS A 744 -69.21 -5.14 -4.33
N ASP A 745 -70.09 -5.33 -3.31
CA ASP A 745 -71.51 -5.17 -3.50
C ASP A 745 -71.92 -3.71 -3.83
N ILE A 746 -71.34 -2.75 -3.15
CA ILE A 746 -71.48 -1.31 -3.48
C ILE A 746 -71.09 -1.04 -4.92
N GLU A 747 -69.91 -1.50 -5.35
CA GLU A 747 -69.42 -1.31 -6.72
C GLU A 747 -70.41 -1.86 -7.76
N ARG A 748 -70.90 -3.07 -7.56
CA ARG A 748 -71.92 -3.68 -8.45
C ARG A 748 -73.19 -2.84 -8.53
N ILE A 749 -73.67 -2.32 -7.37
CA ILE A 749 -74.87 -1.49 -7.36
C ILE A 749 -74.60 -0.16 -8.07
N VAL A 750 -73.46 0.47 -7.85
CA VAL A 750 -73.12 1.72 -8.54
C VAL A 750 -72.96 1.55 -10.05
N GLU A 751 -72.38 0.44 -10.51
CA GLU A 751 -72.30 0.08 -11.93
C GLU A 751 -73.73 -0.11 -12.50
N ASP A 752 -74.62 -0.83 -11.79
CA ASP A 752 -75.95 -1.05 -12.22
C ASP A 752 -76.80 0.25 -12.27
N GLN A 753 -76.60 1.14 -11.28
CA GLN A 753 -77.19 2.49 -11.33
C GLN A 753 -76.66 3.30 -12.54
N GLY A 754 -75.41 3.15 -12.91
CA GLY A 754 -74.84 3.75 -14.13
C GLY A 754 -75.62 3.30 -15.40
N ARG A 755 -75.84 1.98 -15.53
CA ARG A 755 -76.64 1.38 -16.60
C ARG A 755 -78.09 1.88 -16.63
N LEU A 756 -78.73 1.90 -15.44
CA LEU A 756 -80.10 2.39 -15.37
C LEU A 756 -80.20 3.83 -15.77
N ARG A 757 -79.32 4.71 -15.34
CA ARG A 757 -79.34 6.14 -15.74
C ARG A 757 -79.07 6.33 -17.25
N GLU A 758 -78.25 5.53 -17.87
CA GLU A 758 -78.00 5.58 -19.30
C GLU A 758 -79.27 5.09 -20.04
N ASN A 759 -79.89 4.00 -19.61
CA ASN A 759 -81.12 3.52 -20.18
C ASN A 759 -82.27 4.56 -20.06
N MET A 760 -82.33 5.25 -18.94
CA MET A 760 -83.35 6.33 -18.73
C MET A 760 -83.17 7.51 -19.68
N LYS A 761 -81.88 7.87 -20.04
CA LYS A 761 -81.62 8.92 -21.02
C LYS A 761 -82.05 8.59 -22.42
N ALA A 762 -82.20 7.31 -22.78
CA ALA A 762 -82.61 6.86 -24.07
C ALA A 762 -84.15 6.93 -24.33
N LEU A 763 -84.95 7.09 -23.25
CA LEU A 763 -86.45 7.09 -23.29
C LEU A 763 -87.00 8.48 -23.75
N ARG A 764 -87.89 8.50 -24.72
CA ARG A 764 -88.37 9.72 -25.39
C ARG A 764 -89.88 10.09 -25.05
N GLY A 765 -90.54 9.35 -24.16
CA GLY A 765 -91.80 9.76 -23.58
C GLY A 765 -93.13 9.11 -24.07
N SER A 766 -93.09 7.95 -24.78
CA SER A 766 -94.27 7.12 -25.04
C SER A 766 -94.99 6.65 -23.76
N ALA A 767 -96.19 6.11 -23.83
CA ALA A 767 -96.91 5.61 -22.64
C ALA A 767 -96.17 4.43 -21.98
N GLU A 768 -95.62 3.53 -22.78
CA GLU A 768 -94.87 2.35 -22.34
C GLU A 768 -93.49 2.81 -21.73
N GLU A 769 -92.83 3.82 -22.35
CA GLU A 769 -91.62 4.39 -21.84
C GLU A 769 -91.77 5.13 -20.49
N ARG A 770 -92.88 5.77 -20.22
CA ARG A 770 -93.21 6.35 -18.90
C ARG A 770 -93.33 5.29 -17.81
N ALA A 771 -93.94 4.14 -18.13
CA ALA A 771 -94.06 3.02 -17.17
C ALA A 771 -92.66 2.41 -16.87
N LEU A 772 -91.79 2.32 -17.89
CA LEU A 772 -90.39 1.87 -17.76
C LEU A 772 -89.60 2.87 -16.95
N LEU A 773 -89.75 4.15 -17.17
CA LEU A 773 -89.11 5.22 -16.41
C LEU A 773 -89.48 5.16 -14.91
N GLN A 774 -90.74 4.99 -14.61
CA GLN A 774 -91.23 4.79 -13.21
C GLN A 774 -90.61 3.56 -12.55
N ARG A 775 -90.48 2.48 -13.31
CA ARG A 775 -89.77 1.26 -12.86
C ARG A 775 -88.28 1.50 -12.57
N TYR A 776 -87.60 2.14 -13.49
CA TYR A 776 -86.14 2.46 -13.28
C TYR A 776 -85.91 3.42 -12.11
N THR A 777 -86.80 4.44 -11.96
CA THR A 777 -86.77 5.36 -10.82
C THR A 777 -86.91 4.62 -9.51
N ARG A 778 -87.88 3.67 -9.43
CA ARG A 778 -88.08 2.86 -8.22
C ARG A 778 -86.88 1.95 -7.94
N GLN A 779 -86.25 1.36 -8.99
CA GLN A 779 -85.09 0.53 -8.82
C GLN A 779 -83.87 1.37 -8.31
N LEU A 780 -83.74 2.59 -8.82
CA LEU A 780 -82.65 3.48 -8.32
C LEU A 780 -82.91 3.85 -6.86
N ASP A 781 -84.06 4.14 -6.43
CA ASP A 781 -84.45 4.45 -5.03
C ASP A 781 -84.19 3.27 -4.10
N GLU A 782 -84.61 2.05 -4.52
CA GLU A 782 -84.29 0.80 -3.78
C GLU A 782 -82.79 0.53 -3.68
N GLN A 783 -82.08 0.80 -4.74
CA GLN A 783 -80.63 0.64 -4.79
C GLN A 783 -79.90 1.71 -3.91
N GLU A 784 -80.39 2.95 -3.89
CA GLU A 784 -79.86 4.00 -3.02
C GLU A 784 -80.04 3.65 -1.53
N THR A 785 -81.24 3.19 -1.16
CA THR A 785 -81.48 2.71 0.21
C THR A 785 -80.55 1.55 0.57
N ARG A 786 -80.29 0.65 -0.38
CA ARG A 786 -79.38 -0.47 -0.17
C ARG A 786 -77.90 0.00 -0.04
N LEU A 787 -77.52 0.99 -0.80
CA LEU A 787 -76.20 1.60 -0.71
C LEU A 787 -75.95 2.26 0.65
N GLU A 788 -76.91 3.02 1.17
CA GLU A 788 -76.92 3.62 2.50
C GLU A 788 -76.77 2.55 3.61
N ALA A 789 -77.54 1.47 3.51
CA ALA A 789 -77.48 0.35 4.44
C ALA A 789 -76.12 -0.37 4.41
N LEU A 790 -75.53 -0.56 3.20
CA LEU A 790 -74.20 -1.18 3.04
C LEU A 790 -73.12 -0.28 3.60
N ARG A 791 -73.16 1.03 3.32
CA ARG A 791 -72.17 2.02 3.84
C ARG A 791 -72.21 2.04 5.36
N LYS A 792 -73.40 2.07 5.97
CA LYS A 792 -73.51 2.00 7.42
C LYS A 792 -72.96 0.69 7.98
N LYS A 793 -73.25 -0.46 7.33
CA LYS A 793 -72.66 -1.74 7.76
C LYS A 793 -71.13 -1.77 7.61
N ILE A 794 -70.54 -1.15 6.60
CA ILE A 794 -69.10 -1.01 6.47
C ILE A 794 -68.52 -0.22 7.65
N GLN A 795 -69.14 0.94 7.97
CA GLN A 795 -68.71 1.79 9.08
C GLN A 795 -68.78 1.05 10.43
N ASP A 796 -69.88 0.29 10.68
CA ASP A 796 -70.03 -0.50 11.88
C ASP A 796 -68.95 -1.62 11.99
N THR A 797 -68.64 -2.26 10.83
CA THR A 797 -67.61 -3.32 10.77
C THR A 797 -66.21 -2.74 10.89
N GLU A 798 -65.96 -1.54 10.36
CA GLU A 798 -64.72 -0.82 10.51
C GLU A 798 -64.44 -0.51 12.00
N ALA A 799 -65.44 0.00 12.73
CA ALA A 799 -65.30 0.24 14.17
C ALA A 799 -65.03 -1.07 14.95
N GLN A 800 -65.60 -2.21 14.50
CA GLN A 800 -65.36 -3.53 15.10
C GLN A 800 -63.94 -4.01 14.79
N ARG A 801 -63.46 -3.82 13.54
CA ARG A 801 -62.09 -4.14 13.12
C ARG A 801 -61.06 -3.32 13.93
N ASP A 802 -61.29 -2.01 14.06
CA ASP A 802 -60.39 -1.12 14.81
C ASP A 802 -60.30 -1.52 16.28
N LYS A 803 -61.42 -1.87 16.89
CA LYS A 803 -61.46 -2.40 18.26
C LYS A 803 -60.73 -3.74 18.36
N ALA A 804 -60.89 -4.64 17.37
CA ALA A 804 -60.23 -5.93 17.36
C ALA A 804 -58.71 -5.78 17.12
N ASN A 805 -58.28 -4.81 16.29
CA ASN A 805 -56.86 -4.47 16.10
C ASN A 805 -56.24 -3.92 17.39
N LEU A 806 -56.88 -2.98 18.06
CA LEU A 806 -56.37 -2.46 19.32
C LEU A 806 -56.26 -3.57 20.39
N GLN A 807 -57.19 -4.53 20.42
CA GLN A 807 -57.04 -5.69 21.27
C GLN A 807 -55.87 -6.57 20.90
N LEU A 808 -55.64 -6.80 19.61
CA LEU A 808 -54.49 -7.54 19.09
C LEU A 808 -53.17 -6.85 19.47
N GLU A 809 -53.04 -5.53 19.24
CA GLU A 809 -51.87 -4.74 19.60
C GLU A 809 -51.58 -4.83 21.11
N ASN A 810 -52.55 -4.68 21.95
CA ASN A 810 -52.40 -4.82 23.40
C ASN A 810 -51.96 -6.24 23.78
N MET A 811 -52.57 -7.27 23.21
CA MET A 811 -52.19 -8.67 23.47
C MET A 811 -50.74 -8.97 23.07
N VAL A 812 -50.28 -8.40 21.94
CA VAL A 812 -48.92 -8.55 21.45
C VAL A 812 -47.93 -7.71 22.28
N GLY A 813 -48.30 -6.48 22.65
CA GLY A 813 -47.43 -5.56 23.39
C GLY A 813 -47.19 -5.97 24.85
N ASP A 814 -48.27 -6.48 25.51
CA ASP A 814 -48.20 -6.86 26.93
C ASP A 814 -47.56 -8.23 27.15
N LEU A 815 -47.39 -9.03 26.07
CA LEU A 815 -46.84 -10.37 26.18
C LEU A 815 -45.34 -10.34 26.46
N GLN A 816 -44.94 -10.72 27.68
CA GLN A 816 -43.55 -10.90 28.10
C GLN A 816 -43.41 -12.27 28.77
N ILE A 817 -42.78 -13.20 28.08
CA ILE A 817 -42.56 -14.55 28.60
C ILE A 817 -41.12 -14.94 28.24
N GLU A 818 -40.40 -15.48 29.20
CA GLU A 818 -39.02 -16.02 29.04
C GLU A 818 -39.01 -17.46 29.57
N ALA A 819 -38.42 -18.36 28.79
CA ALA A 819 -38.21 -19.75 29.19
C ALA A 819 -36.82 -20.23 28.84
N THR A 820 -36.15 -20.90 29.74
CA THR A 820 -34.91 -21.65 29.50
C THR A 820 -35.30 -23.10 29.21
N MET A 821 -34.77 -23.67 28.12
CA MET A 821 -35.11 -25.00 27.63
C MET A 821 -34.11 -26.06 28.13
#